data_daaedba85e2ba288593893a2278b64e6
#
_entry.id   daaedba85e2ba288593893a2278b64e6
#
_cell.length_a   1.000
_cell.length_b   1.000
_cell.length_c   1.000
_cell.angle_alpha   90.00
_cell.angle_beta   90.00
_cell.angle_gamma   90.00
#
_symmetry.space_group_name_H-M   'P 1'
#
loop_
_entity.id
_entity.type
_entity.pdbx_description
1 polymer ?
#
loop_
_entity_poly.entity_id
_entity_poly.type
_entity_poly.pdbx_seq_one_letter_code
_entity_poly.pdbx_strand_id
1 'polypeptide(L)'
;MLKLEGVVEHVIYENPDTGYAVFEVDAGGTDIVVAGNVGSVDNGMSITAYGYMVNHPSYGEQFRAETCEASLPQDTAALLSYLSSGVLPYIGPSTAKKIVAKFGAHTLNVISETPDKLCELKGITPQKAAAISNEFRRMYGVREVVAWMAKFGLSAQMAVTAYRAFGPATVEALKKNPYMLCGEPLNLKFSQVDGIAAQLQVGQGSDLRIAAGLLYALRHNANNGHTCLPADKLIESTARFIRVEPDAVKAGLQSLLEHDEMRACTFEGTKYIYLPDLLSAEQDIAARLGELATFPTEGPKTLESDIRVLELTQGFEYAPLQREAIRLALSSRVMVLTGGPGTGKTTTVKAILNLYEGIYDRVALCAPTGRAAKRLTELTGHSASTIHRLLEVDYSTGSVRFIHNEKNLLPFDVIILDEMSMVDAKLFQALLAAARYHCRIIMVGDADQLPSVGPGSVLGEILQADVLPTVRLNEIFRQAQKSMIVQNAHRIVEGQMPIKGGRDDDFFMIESTGLACQRLICDLVSTRLPKSYGYDPVRDIQVLCPTKVGPTGSVELNRRLQAILNPPAPDKPQIIWEQSGRVLRCGDKVMQIKNDYDIPYERDGAEAGVGAYNGDMGIITAVDPESRAVTVQMDDRKYIYGADQLAELEPAYAVTVHKSQGSEFPAVIMPVADVPARLCYRNLLYTGVTRARRLCILAGTRRTEQAMVDNVRQNMRYSGLRYLLREAVTPTEKRR
;
A
#
# COMPACT_ATOMS: atom_id res chain seq x y z
N MET A 1 -10.59 13.93 -36.97
CA MET A 1 -11.25 12.82 -36.31
C MET A 1 -12.31 12.29 -37.28
N LEU A 2 -12.18 11.07 -37.74
CA LEU A 2 -13.13 10.44 -38.65
C LEU A 2 -14.20 9.74 -37.82
N LYS A 3 -15.43 9.64 -38.36
CA LYS A 3 -16.53 8.86 -37.82
C LYS A 3 -16.64 7.55 -38.60
N LEU A 4 -16.68 6.44 -37.89
CA LEU A 4 -16.92 5.10 -38.46
C LEU A 4 -18.21 4.53 -37.84
N GLU A 5 -19.15 4.12 -38.64
CA GLU A 5 -20.38 3.45 -38.23
C GLU A 5 -20.46 2.08 -38.94
N GLY A 6 -20.83 1.05 -38.21
CA GLY A 6 -20.96 -0.29 -38.77
C GLY A 6 -21.38 -1.33 -37.75
N VAL A 7 -21.40 -2.59 -38.20
CA VAL A 7 -21.74 -3.74 -37.33
C VAL A 7 -20.49 -4.59 -37.13
N VAL A 8 -20.24 -5.01 -35.90
CA VAL A 8 -19.10 -5.86 -35.56
C VAL A 8 -19.33 -7.26 -36.11
N GLU A 9 -18.47 -7.69 -37.04
CA GLU A 9 -18.52 -9.04 -37.61
C GLU A 9 -17.74 -10.03 -36.74
N HIS A 10 -16.51 -9.66 -36.34
CA HIS A 10 -15.64 -10.57 -35.64
C HIS A 10 -14.75 -9.82 -34.61
N VAL A 11 -14.74 -10.31 -33.36
CA VAL A 11 -13.80 -9.84 -32.34
C VAL A 11 -12.53 -10.66 -32.43
N ILE A 12 -11.41 -10.02 -32.82
CA ILE A 12 -10.10 -10.65 -32.99
C ILE A 12 -9.39 -10.80 -31.65
N TYR A 13 -9.45 -9.74 -30.82
CA TYR A 13 -8.80 -9.71 -29.53
C TYR A 13 -9.57 -8.78 -28.58
N GLU A 14 -9.74 -9.19 -27.35
CA GLU A 14 -10.29 -8.37 -26.26
C GLU A 14 -9.51 -8.61 -24.98
N ASN A 15 -9.17 -7.51 -24.28
CA ASN A 15 -8.65 -7.55 -22.92
C ASN A 15 -9.71 -7.01 -21.97
N PRO A 16 -10.38 -7.87 -21.19
CA PRO A 16 -11.48 -7.47 -20.29
C PRO A 16 -11.04 -6.52 -19.17
N ASP A 17 -9.75 -6.54 -18.79
CA ASP A 17 -9.24 -5.73 -17.68
C ASP A 17 -8.92 -4.30 -18.12
N THR A 18 -8.47 -4.11 -19.35
CA THR A 18 -8.12 -2.79 -19.91
C THR A 18 -9.20 -2.19 -20.78
N GLY A 19 -10.16 -2.99 -21.24
CA GLY A 19 -11.18 -2.58 -22.22
C GLY A 19 -10.60 -2.36 -23.62
N TYR A 20 -9.36 -2.79 -23.90
CA TYR A 20 -8.75 -2.72 -25.22
C TYR A 20 -9.26 -3.87 -26.08
N ALA A 21 -9.80 -3.54 -27.25
CA ALA A 21 -10.28 -4.53 -28.20
C ALA A 21 -9.77 -4.26 -29.62
N VAL A 22 -9.63 -5.34 -30.38
CA VAL A 22 -9.37 -5.34 -31.83
C VAL A 22 -10.45 -6.19 -32.50
N PHE A 23 -11.21 -5.61 -33.41
CA PHE A 23 -12.37 -6.26 -34.03
C PHE A 23 -12.60 -5.75 -35.44
N GLU A 24 -13.26 -6.56 -36.26
CA GLU A 24 -13.66 -6.24 -37.62
C GLU A 24 -15.09 -5.69 -37.66
N VAL A 25 -15.28 -4.67 -38.45
CA VAL A 25 -16.55 -3.93 -38.57
C VAL A 25 -16.94 -3.87 -40.04
N ASP A 26 -18.11 -4.36 -40.38
CA ASP A 26 -18.75 -4.07 -41.66
C ASP A 26 -19.30 -2.63 -41.65
N ALA A 27 -18.66 -1.77 -42.42
CA ALA A 27 -19.05 -0.37 -42.57
C ALA A 27 -19.73 -0.21 -43.97
N GLY A 28 -20.87 -0.88 -44.17
CA GLY A 28 -21.64 -0.81 -45.38
C GLY A 28 -21.04 -1.60 -46.54
N GLY A 29 -20.52 -2.79 -46.29
CA GLY A 29 -19.92 -3.73 -47.27
C GLY A 29 -18.39 -3.60 -47.37
N THR A 30 -17.76 -2.89 -46.46
CA THR A 30 -16.30 -2.78 -46.36
C THR A 30 -15.87 -3.16 -44.92
N ASP A 31 -15.04 -4.20 -44.81
CA ASP A 31 -14.52 -4.65 -43.53
C ASP A 31 -13.35 -3.79 -43.10
N ILE A 32 -13.47 -3.16 -41.93
CA ILE A 32 -12.47 -2.29 -41.35
C ILE A 32 -12.06 -2.84 -39.98
N VAL A 33 -10.76 -3.06 -39.79
CA VAL A 33 -10.22 -3.44 -38.47
C VAL A 33 -10.19 -2.21 -37.57
N VAL A 34 -10.85 -2.30 -36.44
CA VAL A 34 -10.89 -1.25 -35.42
C VAL A 34 -10.08 -1.70 -34.22
N ALA A 35 -9.22 -0.82 -33.67
CA ALA A 35 -8.40 -1.06 -32.48
C ALA A 35 -8.49 0.11 -31.54
N GLY A 36 -8.71 -0.13 -30.25
CA GLY A 36 -8.75 0.94 -29.24
C GLY A 36 -9.29 0.51 -27.90
N ASN A 37 -9.30 1.42 -26.94
CA ASN A 37 -9.92 1.25 -25.62
C ASN A 37 -11.43 1.54 -25.74
N VAL A 38 -12.17 0.56 -26.21
CA VAL A 38 -13.59 0.73 -26.60
C VAL A 38 -14.56 0.03 -25.63
N GLY A 39 -14.04 -0.60 -24.58
CA GLY A 39 -14.83 -1.46 -23.69
C GLY A 39 -15.10 -2.82 -24.35
N SER A 40 -16.04 -3.59 -23.78
CA SER A 40 -16.42 -4.89 -24.32
C SER A 40 -17.28 -4.75 -25.56
N VAL A 41 -16.88 -5.45 -26.63
CA VAL A 41 -17.55 -5.46 -27.94
C VAL A 41 -17.80 -6.91 -28.35
N ASP A 42 -19.02 -7.21 -28.79
CA ASP A 42 -19.39 -8.54 -29.24
C ASP A 42 -19.85 -8.53 -30.71
N ASN A 43 -19.75 -9.70 -31.37
CA ASN A 43 -20.21 -9.89 -32.72
C ASN A 43 -21.71 -9.55 -32.87
N GLY A 44 -22.06 -8.82 -33.91
CA GLY A 44 -23.43 -8.37 -34.18
C GLY A 44 -23.81 -7.05 -33.55
N MET A 45 -22.92 -6.41 -32.79
CA MET A 45 -23.16 -5.07 -32.23
C MET A 45 -23.01 -3.98 -33.26
N SER A 46 -23.87 -2.96 -33.19
CA SER A 46 -23.71 -1.72 -33.94
C SER A 46 -22.78 -0.80 -33.22
N ILE A 47 -21.77 -0.25 -33.90
CA ILE A 47 -20.83 0.71 -33.31
C ILE A 47 -20.84 2.04 -34.02
N THR A 48 -20.56 3.09 -33.24
CA THR A 48 -20.16 4.40 -33.74
C THR A 48 -18.81 4.75 -33.08
N ALA A 49 -17.75 4.72 -33.90
CA ALA A 49 -16.39 5.01 -33.43
C ALA A 49 -15.88 6.34 -34.00
N TYR A 50 -15.13 7.09 -33.20
CA TYR A 50 -14.42 8.30 -33.61
C TYR A 50 -12.92 8.11 -33.42
N GLY A 51 -12.13 8.37 -34.47
CA GLY A 51 -10.69 8.12 -34.47
C GLY A 51 -10.02 8.50 -35.79
N TYR A 52 -8.94 7.81 -36.12
CA TYR A 52 -8.18 8.03 -37.37
C TYR A 52 -7.68 6.70 -37.95
N MET A 53 -7.50 6.68 -39.27
CA MET A 53 -6.80 5.57 -39.92
C MET A 53 -5.32 5.62 -39.56
N VAL A 54 -4.77 4.48 -39.17
CA VAL A 54 -3.33 4.27 -38.89
C VAL A 54 -2.85 3.02 -39.61
N ASN A 55 -1.61 3.05 -40.04
CA ASN A 55 -0.99 1.88 -40.65
C ASN A 55 -0.12 1.17 -39.61
N HIS A 56 -0.60 -0.01 -39.18
CA HIS A 56 0.14 -0.80 -38.18
C HIS A 56 1.24 -1.62 -38.91
N PRO A 57 2.50 -1.62 -38.40
CA PRO A 57 3.62 -2.26 -39.08
C PRO A 57 3.41 -3.76 -39.38
N SER A 58 2.66 -4.47 -38.54
CA SER A 58 2.45 -5.92 -38.62
C SER A 58 1.04 -6.32 -39.11
N TYR A 59 0.03 -5.42 -39.01
CA TYR A 59 -1.38 -5.77 -39.27
C TYR A 59 -2.05 -4.89 -40.32
N GLY A 60 -1.30 -4.00 -41.00
CA GLY A 60 -1.82 -3.15 -42.04
C GLY A 60 -2.66 -1.98 -41.57
N GLU A 61 -3.56 -1.53 -42.47
CA GLU A 61 -4.39 -0.36 -42.22
C GLU A 61 -5.50 -0.66 -41.20
N GLN A 62 -5.59 0.14 -40.14
CA GLN A 62 -6.53 -0.02 -39.01
C GLN A 62 -7.16 1.31 -38.66
N PHE A 63 -8.41 1.28 -38.22
CA PHE A 63 -9.05 2.44 -37.57
C PHE A 63 -8.73 2.46 -36.07
N ARG A 64 -7.93 3.41 -35.64
CA ARG A 64 -7.64 3.61 -34.22
C ARG A 64 -8.75 4.45 -33.59
N ALA A 65 -9.60 3.79 -32.81
CA ALA A 65 -10.68 4.44 -32.09
C ALA A 65 -10.19 5.12 -30.83
N GLU A 66 -10.49 6.42 -30.69
CA GLU A 66 -10.32 7.16 -29.43
C GLU A 66 -11.56 7.07 -28.56
N THR A 67 -12.73 7.07 -29.18
CA THR A 67 -14.02 6.79 -28.54
C THR A 67 -14.83 5.87 -29.40
N CYS A 68 -15.57 4.95 -28.78
CA CYS A 68 -16.46 4.03 -29.46
C CYS A 68 -17.72 3.85 -28.61
N GLU A 69 -18.87 4.06 -29.24
CA GLU A 69 -20.17 3.75 -28.66
C GLU A 69 -20.70 2.48 -29.30
N ALA A 70 -20.83 1.40 -28.51
CA ALA A 70 -21.43 0.17 -28.95
C ALA A 70 -22.89 0.10 -28.48
N SER A 71 -23.81 -0.18 -29.37
CA SER A 71 -25.22 -0.36 -29.08
C SER A 71 -25.67 -1.78 -29.35
N LEU A 72 -26.68 -2.24 -28.57
CA LEU A 72 -27.28 -3.54 -28.78
C LEU A 72 -27.95 -3.60 -30.17
N PRO A 73 -27.94 -4.77 -30.83
CA PRO A 73 -28.62 -4.96 -32.10
C PRO A 73 -30.11 -4.64 -32.00
N GLN A 74 -30.62 -3.84 -32.93
CA GLN A 74 -32.04 -3.48 -33.00
C GLN A 74 -32.81 -4.24 -34.07
N ASP A 75 -32.14 -4.73 -35.08
CA ASP A 75 -32.76 -5.55 -36.13
C ASP A 75 -32.64 -7.05 -35.83
N THR A 76 -33.53 -7.84 -36.44
CA THR A 76 -33.61 -9.28 -36.18
C THR A 76 -32.42 -10.07 -36.70
N ALA A 77 -31.71 -9.60 -37.72
CA ALA A 77 -30.54 -10.28 -38.28
C ALA A 77 -29.32 -10.09 -37.36
N ALA A 78 -29.08 -8.87 -36.92
CA ALA A 78 -28.03 -8.55 -35.94
C ALA A 78 -28.28 -9.20 -34.56
N LEU A 79 -29.56 -9.26 -34.11
CA LEU A 79 -29.95 -10.01 -32.93
C LEU A 79 -29.65 -11.49 -33.00
N LEU A 80 -29.89 -12.08 -34.19
CA LEU A 80 -29.58 -13.49 -34.43
C LEU A 80 -28.08 -13.74 -34.42
N SER A 81 -27.29 -12.88 -35.05
CA SER A 81 -25.83 -12.96 -35.01
C SER A 81 -25.29 -12.84 -33.59
N TYR A 82 -25.72 -11.84 -32.85
CA TYR A 82 -25.37 -11.61 -31.45
C TYR A 82 -25.64 -12.81 -30.55
N LEU A 83 -26.87 -13.35 -30.61
CA LEU A 83 -27.24 -14.48 -29.74
C LEU A 83 -26.58 -15.80 -30.21
N SER A 84 -26.21 -15.92 -31.49
CA SER A 84 -25.56 -17.12 -32.03
C SER A 84 -24.06 -17.18 -31.75
N SER A 85 -23.43 -16.06 -31.37
CA SER A 85 -21.99 -15.96 -31.10
C SER A 85 -21.53 -16.68 -29.81
N GLY A 86 -22.49 -17.18 -28.99
CA GLY A 86 -22.17 -17.87 -27.74
C GLY A 86 -21.94 -16.96 -26.54
N VAL A 87 -22.23 -15.68 -26.67
CA VAL A 87 -22.11 -14.65 -25.61
C VAL A 87 -22.96 -14.98 -24.37
N LEU A 88 -24.13 -15.63 -24.59
CA LEU A 88 -24.98 -16.01 -23.46
C LEU A 88 -24.97 -17.53 -23.26
N PRO A 89 -24.93 -18.01 -21.99
CA PRO A 89 -24.90 -19.42 -21.67
C PRO A 89 -26.17 -20.13 -22.21
N TYR A 90 -26.03 -21.36 -22.63
CA TYR A 90 -27.12 -22.22 -23.16
C TYR A 90 -27.80 -21.72 -24.42
N ILE A 91 -27.35 -20.63 -25.04
CA ILE A 91 -27.84 -20.14 -26.35
C ILE A 91 -26.79 -20.43 -27.40
N GLY A 92 -27.03 -21.45 -28.23
CA GLY A 92 -26.30 -21.71 -29.46
C GLY A 92 -27.13 -21.28 -30.67
N PRO A 93 -26.58 -21.40 -31.91
CA PRO A 93 -27.24 -20.91 -33.12
C PRO A 93 -28.67 -21.43 -33.34
N SER A 94 -28.93 -22.68 -32.97
CA SER A 94 -30.28 -23.29 -33.08
C SER A 94 -31.25 -22.70 -32.05
N THR A 95 -30.79 -22.40 -30.85
CA THR A 95 -31.62 -21.81 -29.79
C THR A 95 -31.86 -20.32 -30.08
N ALA A 96 -30.83 -19.60 -30.55
CA ALA A 96 -30.94 -18.21 -30.98
C ALA A 96 -32.01 -18.02 -32.04
N LYS A 97 -32.02 -18.89 -33.13
CA LYS A 97 -33.05 -18.86 -34.14
C LYS A 97 -34.47 -19.00 -33.59
N LYS A 98 -34.68 -19.91 -32.64
CA LYS A 98 -35.99 -20.11 -32.01
C LYS A 98 -36.42 -18.91 -31.15
N ILE A 99 -35.49 -18.30 -30.42
CA ILE A 99 -35.75 -17.14 -29.56
C ILE A 99 -36.13 -15.94 -30.43
N VAL A 100 -35.29 -15.61 -31.42
CA VAL A 100 -35.51 -14.46 -32.32
C VAL A 100 -36.76 -14.65 -33.19
N ALA A 101 -37.03 -15.86 -33.69
CA ALA A 101 -38.24 -16.14 -34.44
C ALA A 101 -39.53 -15.95 -33.62
N LYS A 102 -39.48 -16.20 -32.31
CA LYS A 102 -40.65 -16.06 -31.44
C LYS A 102 -40.84 -14.66 -30.92
N PHE A 103 -39.77 -13.97 -30.50
CA PHE A 103 -39.84 -12.69 -29.79
C PHE A 103 -39.43 -11.48 -30.68
N GLY A 104 -38.84 -11.71 -31.87
CA GLY A 104 -38.45 -10.67 -32.81
C GLY A 104 -37.54 -9.59 -32.15
N ALA A 105 -37.85 -8.33 -32.44
CA ALA A 105 -37.14 -7.20 -31.89
C ALA A 105 -37.25 -7.07 -30.32
N HIS A 106 -38.22 -7.74 -29.72
CA HIS A 106 -38.41 -7.74 -28.26
C HIS A 106 -37.56 -8.79 -27.49
N THR A 107 -36.72 -9.54 -28.22
CA THR A 107 -35.93 -10.64 -27.67
C THR A 107 -35.10 -10.23 -26.45
N LEU A 108 -34.37 -9.11 -26.52
CA LEU A 108 -33.52 -8.65 -25.40
C LEU A 108 -34.34 -8.20 -24.20
N ASN A 109 -35.50 -7.56 -24.44
CA ASN A 109 -36.42 -7.18 -23.38
C ASN A 109 -37.00 -8.41 -22.66
N VAL A 110 -37.33 -9.48 -23.41
CA VAL A 110 -37.78 -10.74 -22.81
C VAL A 110 -36.67 -11.37 -21.97
N ILE A 111 -35.44 -11.40 -22.46
CA ILE A 111 -34.29 -11.94 -21.73
C ILE A 111 -34.04 -11.13 -20.45
N SER A 112 -34.15 -9.78 -20.48
CA SER A 112 -33.87 -8.93 -19.34
C SER A 112 -35.01 -8.85 -18.34
N GLU A 113 -36.25 -8.66 -18.79
CA GLU A 113 -37.36 -8.28 -17.92
C GLU A 113 -38.33 -9.43 -17.60
N THR A 114 -38.53 -10.36 -18.56
CA THR A 114 -39.48 -11.46 -18.42
C THR A 114 -38.87 -12.81 -18.83
N PRO A 115 -37.77 -13.27 -18.19
CA PRO A 115 -37.04 -14.47 -18.57
C PRO A 115 -37.91 -15.74 -18.52
N ASP A 116 -38.96 -15.77 -17.75
CA ASP A 116 -39.89 -16.91 -17.66
C ASP A 116 -40.55 -17.22 -18.99
N LYS A 117 -40.73 -16.22 -19.87
CA LYS A 117 -41.26 -16.44 -21.27
C LYS A 117 -40.29 -17.27 -22.13
N LEU A 118 -39.01 -17.31 -21.84
CA LEU A 118 -38.06 -18.18 -22.51
C LEU A 118 -38.37 -19.66 -22.28
N CYS A 119 -39.02 -20.01 -21.15
CA CYS A 119 -39.43 -21.38 -20.84
C CYS A 119 -40.50 -21.91 -21.77
N GLU A 120 -41.19 -21.05 -22.54
CA GLU A 120 -42.14 -21.46 -23.58
C GLU A 120 -41.46 -22.12 -24.78
N LEU A 121 -40.12 -22.03 -24.85
CA LEU A 121 -39.28 -22.67 -25.89
C LEU A 121 -38.79 -24.04 -25.40
N LYS A 122 -39.04 -25.07 -26.19
CA LYS A 122 -38.63 -26.44 -25.87
C LYS A 122 -37.09 -26.50 -25.70
N GLY A 123 -36.64 -26.87 -24.48
CA GLY A 123 -35.22 -27.02 -24.13
C GLY A 123 -34.68 -25.94 -23.20
N ILE A 124 -35.43 -24.89 -22.89
CA ILE A 124 -35.10 -23.88 -21.87
C ILE A 124 -35.89 -24.17 -20.60
N THR A 125 -35.19 -24.54 -19.54
CA THR A 125 -35.77 -24.71 -18.19
C THR A 125 -35.75 -23.40 -17.42
N PRO A 126 -36.54 -23.25 -16.34
CA PRO A 126 -36.51 -22.04 -15.50
C PRO A 126 -35.10 -21.70 -14.99
N GLN A 127 -34.31 -22.72 -14.65
CA GLN A 127 -32.90 -22.51 -14.23
C GLN A 127 -32.03 -21.95 -15.36
N LYS A 128 -32.21 -22.47 -16.60
CA LYS A 128 -31.50 -21.95 -17.77
C LYS A 128 -31.94 -20.52 -18.12
N ALA A 129 -33.24 -20.25 -18.06
CA ALA A 129 -33.77 -18.92 -18.33
C ALA A 129 -33.23 -17.89 -17.32
N ALA A 130 -33.18 -18.25 -16.03
CA ALA A 130 -32.60 -17.41 -15.00
C ALA A 130 -31.08 -17.19 -15.22
N ALA A 131 -30.32 -18.22 -15.58
CA ALA A 131 -28.90 -18.10 -15.87
C ALA A 131 -28.62 -17.21 -17.09
N ILE A 132 -29.40 -17.36 -18.17
CA ILE A 132 -29.33 -16.50 -19.36
C ILE A 132 -29.61 -15.03 -19.00
N SER A 133 -30.68 -14.79 -18.26
CA SER A 133 -31.06 -13.43 -17.85
C SER A 133 -30.03 -12.79 -16.92
N ASN A 134 -29.52 -13.53 -15.95
CA ASN A 134 -28.52 -13.02 -15.02
C ASN A 134 -27.22 -12.63 -15.75
N GLU A 135 -26.75 -13.48 -16.69
CA GLU A 135 -25.55 -13.18 -17.45
C GLU A 135 -25.75 -11.98 -18.39
N PHE A 136 -26.91 -11.92 -19.07
CA PHE A 136 -27.25 -10.76 -19.92
C PHE A 136 -27.31 -9.47 -19.10
N ARG A 137 -27.97 -9.48 -17.95
CA ARG A 137 -28.03 -8.31 -17.05
C ARG A 137 -26.68 -7.92 -16.52
N ARG A 138 -25.80 -8.88 -16.23
CA ARG A 138 -24.44 -8.64 -15.80
C ARG A 138 -23.65 -7.90 -16.87
N MET A 139 -23.66 -8.41 -18.08
CA MET A 139 -22.94 -7.83 -19.23
C MET A 139 -23.51 -6.46 -19.63
N TYR A 140 -24.82 -6.34 -19.70
CA TYR A 140 -25.50 -5.09 -20.04
C TYR A 140 -25.26 -4.02 -18.98
N GLY A 141 -25.37 -4.38 -17.70
CA GLY A 141 -25.18 -3.46 -16.58
C GLY A 141 -23.78 -2.85 -16.56
N VAL A 142 -22.74 -3.64 -16.83
CA VAL A 142 -21.36 -3.11 -16.92
C VAL A 142 -21.25 -2.08 -18.05
N ARG A 143 -21.82 -2.34 -19.22
CA ARG A 143 -21.79 -1.42 -20.37
C ARG A 143 -22.52 -0.12 -20.12
N GLU A 144 -23.68 -0.18 -19.47
CA GLU A 144 -24.43 1.01 -19.07
C GLU A 144 -23.59 1.89 -18.15
N VAL A 145 -22.91 1.28 -17.16
CA VAL A 145 -22.03 1.99 -16.24
C VAL A 145 -20.84 2.60 -16.96
N VAL A 146 -20.19 1.84 -17.89
CA VAL A 146 -19.08 2.36 -18.71
C VAL A 146 -19.53 3.56 -19.54
N ALA A 147 -20.64 3.46 -20.26
CA ALA A 147 -21.16 4.55 -21.08
C ALA A 147 -21.57 5.78 -20.25
N TRP A 148 -22.13 5.54 -19.05
CA TRP A 148 -22.51 6.62 -18.15
C TRP A 148 -21.30 7.31 -17.54
N MET A 149 -20.32 6.54 -17.03
CA MET A 149 -19.10 7.08 -16.40
C MET A 149 -18.17 7.77 -17.39
N ALA A 150 -18.12 7.30 -18.64
CA ALA A 150 -17.35 7.94 -19.74
C ALA A 150 -17.78 9.40 -19.99
N LYS A 151 -19.06 9.74 -19.80
CA LYS A 151 -19.56 11.14 -19.90
C LYS A 151 -18.86 12.10 -18.96
N PHE A 152 -18.31 11.59 -17.86
CA PHE A 152 -17.58 12.35 -16.83
C PHE A 152 -16.06 12.16 -16.94
N GLY A 153 -15.56 11.55 -18.03
CA GLY A 153 -14.13 11.33 -18.25
C GLY A 153 -13.53 10.24 -17.36
N LEU A 154 -14.36 9.33 -16.80
CA LEU A 154 -13.91 8.19 -16.02
C LEU A 154 -13.63 7.00 -16.92
N SER A 155 -12.57 6.23 -16.61
CA SER A 155 -12.14 5.10 -17.43
C SER A 155 -13.09 3.89 -17.35
N ALA A 156 -13.07 3.03 -18.35
CA ALA A 156 -13.81 1.78 -18.37
C ALA A 156 -13.46 0.88 -17.17
N GLN A 157 -12.19 0.82 -16.78
CA GLN A 157 -11.74 0.07 -15.62
C GLN A 157 -12.38 0.57 -14.31
N MET A 158 -12.51 1.89 -14.13
CA MET A 158 -13.23 2.47 -12.97
C MET A 158 -14.71 2.09 -12.99
N ALA A 159 -15.34 2.04 -14.18
CA ALA A 159 -16.73 1.63 -14.33
C ALA A 159 -16.96 0.16 -13.99
N VAL A 160 -16.06 -0.73 -14.41
CA VAL A 160 -16.09 -2.16 -14.04
C VAL A 160 -15.94 -2.31 -12.53
N THR A 161 -15.01 -1.56 -11.92
CA THR A 161 -14.80 -1.56 -10.48
C THR A 161 -16.03 -1.07 -9.72
N ALA A 162 -16.67 0.01 -10.20
CA ALA A 162 -17.93 0.53 -9.64
C ALA A 162 -19.07 -0.50 -9.74
N TYR A 163 -19.22 -1.15 -10.90
CA TYR A 163 -20.23 -2.17 -11.08
C TYR A 163 -20.03 -3.38 -10.17
N ARG A 164 -18.78 -3.83 -10.00
CA ARG A 164 -18.46 -4.92 -9.05
C ARG A 164 -18.81 -4.55 -7.60
N ALA A 165 -18.64 -3.27 -7.23
CA ALA A 165 -18.91 -2.79 -5.88
C ALA A 165 -20.40 -2.52 -5.60
N PHE A 166 -21.11 -1.91 -6.56
CA PHE A 166 -22.47 -1.40 -6.37
C PHE A 166 -23.55 -2.23 -7.10
N GLY A 167 -23.14 -3.17 -7.95
CA GLY A 167 -24.05 -4.08 -8.65
C GLY A 167 -24.85 -3.42 -9.80
N PRO A 168 -25.96 -4.06 -10.22
CA PRO A 168 -26.76 -3.61 -11.35
C PRO A 168 -27.37 -2.21 -11.22
N ALA A 169 -27.58 -1.75 -9.97
CA ALA A 169 -28.16 -0.42 -9.69
C ALA A 169 -27.11 0.70 -9.65
N THR A 170 -25.86 0.46 -10.11
CA THR A 170 -24.75 1.42 -10.01
C THR A 170 -25.09 2.80 -10.57
N VAL A 171 -25.68 2.88 -11.78
CA VAL A 171 -26.00 4.18 -12.42
C VAL A 171 -27.07 4.93 -11.62
N GLU A 172 -28.10 4.25 -11.13
CA GLU A 172 -29.15 4.86 -10.33
C GLU A 172 -28.63 5.32 -8.95
N ALA A 173 -27.79 4.49 -8.32
CA ALA A 173 -27.15 4.81 -7.05
C ALA A 173 -26.25 6.05 -7.20
N LEU A 174 -25.42 6.09 -8.25
CA LEU A 174 -24.52 7.22 -8.52
C LEU A 174 -25.25 8.49 -8.95
N LYS A 175 -26.39 8.39 -9.63
CA LYS A 175 -27.27 9.54 -9.89
C LYS A 175 -27.86 10.11 -8.61
N LYS A 176 -28.24 9.25 -7.66
CA LYS A 176 -28.75 9.68 -6.34
C LYS A 176 -27.63 10.27 -5.47
N ASN A 177 -26.49 9.59 -5.40
CA ASN A 177 -25.36 9.99 -4.57
C ASN A 177 -24.04 9.80 -5.32
N PRO A 178 -23.60 10.78 -6.11
CA PRO A 178 -22.32 10.71 -6.84
C PRO A 178 -21.11 10.60 -5.92
N TYR A 179 -21.21 11.04 -4.66
CA TYR A 179 -20.12 11.01 -3.70
C TYR A 179 -19.74 9.58 -3.23
N MET A 180 -20.53 8.55 -3.56
CA MET A 180 -20.11 7.17 -3.39
C MET A 180 -18.78 6.88 -4.11
N LEU A 181 -18.47 7.60 -5.18
CA LEU A 181 -17.19 7.50 -5.90
C LEU A 181 -15.98 7.97 -5.07
N CYS A 182 -16.18 8.73 -4.00
CA CYS A 182 -15.11 9.12 -3.06
C CYS A 182 -14.74 8.01 -2.08
N GLY A 183 -15.56 6.95 -1.99
CA GLY A 183 -15.33 5.79 -1.13
C GLY A 183 -14.61 4.64 -1.83
N GLU A 184 -14.34 3.58 -1.06
CA GLU A 184 -13.81 2.33 -1.62
C GLU A 184 -14.84 1.68 -2.56
N PRO A 185 -14.37 1.01 -3.61
CA PRO A 185 -12.97 0.77 -3.98
C PRO A 185 -12.35 1.85 -4.88
N LEU A 186 -13.11 2.85 -5.29
CA LEU A 186 -12.69 3.82 -6.31
C LEU A 186 -11.80 4.95 -5.75
N ASN A 187 -12.10 5.43 -4.55
CA ASN A 187 -11.34 6.45 -3.82
C ASN A 187 -11.01 7.71 -4.66
N LEU A 188 -11.97 8.17 -5.49
CA LEU A 188 -11.76 9.34 -6.32
C LEU A 188 -11.60 10.60 -5.47
N LYS A 189 -10.84 11.57 -6.01
CA LYS A 189 -10.65 12.86 -5.34
C LYS A 189 -11.99 13.60 -5.20
N PHE A 190 -12.24 14.19 -4.04
CA PHE A 190 -13.47 14.95 -3.78
C PHE A 190 -13.74 16.02 -4.84
N SER A 191 -12.71 16.78 -5.26
CA SER A 191 -12.86 17.83 -6.27
C SER A 191 -13.33 17.32 -7.64
N GLN A 192 -12.94 16.10 -8.02
CA GLN A 192 -13.37 15.46 -9.26
C GLN A 192 -14.84 15.03 -9.14
N VAL A 193 -15.19 14.38 -8.03
CA VAL A 193 -16.57 13.94 -7.78
C VAL A 193 -17.52 15.12 -7.57
N ASP A 194 -17.06 16.20 -6.92
CA ASP A 194 -17.83 17.43 -6.73
C ASP A 194 -18.17 18.09 -8.08
N GLY A 195 -17.25 18.01 -9.07
CA GLY A 195 -17.53 18.42 -10.45
C GLY A 195 -18.59 17.55 -11.15
N ILE A 196 -18.61 16.25 -10.90
CA ILE A 196 -19.65 15.32 -11.40
C ILE A 196 -20.99 15.63 -10.72
N ALA A 197 -20.99 15.83 -9.41
CA ALA A 197 -22.17 16.15 -8.63
C ALA A 197 -22.83 17.47 -9.09
N ALA A 198 -22.02 18.48 -9.43
CA ALA A 198 -22.50 19.73 -9.99
C ALA A 198 -23.20 19.53 -11.36
N GLN A 199 -22.67 18.67 -12.24
CA GLN A 199 -23.32 18.33 -13.52
C GLN A 199 -24.63 17.56 -13.30
N LEU A 200 -24.73 16.79 -12.23
CA LEU A 200 -25.94 16.10 -11.80
C LEU A 200 -26.89 16.98 -10.98
N GLN A 201 -26.63 18.29 -10.92
CA GLN A 201 -27.44 19.32 -10.22
C GLN A 201 -27.54 19.08 -8.70
N VAL A 202 -26.59 18.43 -8.07
CA VAL A 202 -26.51 18.33 -6.60
C VAL A 202 -26.13 19.70 -6.03
N GLY A 203 -26.96 20.24 -5.16
CA GLY A 203 -26.74 21.58 -4.58
C GLY A 203 -25.49 21.66 -3.70
N GLN A 204 -24.83 22.83 -3.71
CA GLN A 204 -23.58 23.04 -2.94
C GLN A 204 -23.77 22.88 -1.41
N GLY A 205 -24.95 23.15 -0.89
CA GLY A 205 -25.32 22.98 0.53
C GLY A 205 -26.06 21.67 0.83
N SER A 206 -26.08 20.71 -0.09
CA SER A 206 -26.81 19.45 0.13
C SER A 206 -26.19 18.60 1.24
N ASP A 207 -27.04 17.90 1.99
CA ASP A 207 -26.60 17.00 3.06
C ASP A 207 -25.64 15.91 2.54
N LEU A 208 -25.86 15.42 1.31
CA LEU A 208 -24.98 14.45 0.65
C LEU A 208 -23.56 14.99 0.47
N ARG A 209 -23.44 16.25 0.06
CA ARG A 209 -22.13 16.90 -0.15
C ARG A 209 -21.42 17.14 1.19
N ILE A 210 -22.18 17.58 2.21
CA ILE A 210 -21.65 17.81 3.56
C ILE A 210 -21.19 16.48 4.17
N ALA A 211 -21.99 15.42 4.10
CA ALA A 211 -21.64 14.09 4.56
C ALA A 211 -20.38 13.55 3.87
N ALA A 212 -20.34 13.65 2.56
CA ALA A 212 -19.16 13.25 1.77
C ALA A 212 -17.91 14.06 2.12
N GLY A 213 -18.05 15.37 2.35
CA GLY A 213 -16.96 16.24 2.78
C GLY A 213 -16.37 15.83 4.13
N LEU A 214 -17.22 15.51 5.10
CA LEU A 214 -16.83 15.01 6.43
C LEU A 214 -16.11 13.65 6.34
N LEU A 215 -16.69 12.69 5.62
CA LEU A 215 -16.08 11.37 5.41
C LEU A 215 -14.74 11.47 4.67
N TYR A 216 -14.68 12.31 3.63
CA TYR A 216 -13.46 12.55 2.88
C TYR A 216 -12.37 13.18 3.76
N ALA A 217 -12.73 14.17 4.60
CA ALA A 217 -11.78 14.80 5.52
C ALA A 217 -11.20 13.77 6.53
N LEU A 218 -12.03 12.88 7.09
CA LEU A 218 -11.53 11.81 7.97
C LEU A 218 -10.64 10.82 7.24
N ARG A 219 -11.05 10.32 6.07
CA ARG A 219 -10.24 9.38 5.26
C ARG A 219 -8.93 10.02 4.82
N HIS A 220 -8.95 11.28 4.40
CA HIS A 220 -7.73 12.00 4.04
C HIS A 220 -6.75 12.11 5.22
N ASN A 221 -7.27 12.39 6.43
CA ASN A 221 -6.44 12.45 7.62
C ASN A 221 -6.00 11.05 8.11
N ALA A 222 -6.78 10.00 7.89
CA ALA A 222 -6.36 8.62 8.12
C ALA A 222 -5.14 8.25 7.25
N ASN A 223 -5.14 8.66 5.98
CA ASN A 223 -3.98 8.51 5.08
C ASN A 223 -2.75 9.33 5.53
N ASN A 224 -2.94 10.35 6.37
CA ASN A 224 -1.86 11.09 7.05
C ASN A 224 -1.49 10.50 8.42
N GLY A 225 -2.06 9.34 8.77
CA GLY A 225 -1.74 8.58 9.96
C GLY A 225 -2.60 8.84 11.19
N HIS A 226 -3.63 9.70 11.11
CA HIS A 226 -4.57 9.92 12.22
C HIS A 226 -5.61 8.79 12.27
N THR A 227 -6.02 8.35 13.45
CA THR A 227 -7.17 7.43 13.60
C THR A 227 -8.46 8.19 13.85
N CYS A 228 -8.37 9.39 14.42
CA CYS A 228 -9.48 10.27 14.74
C CYS A 228 -9.13 11.73 14.55
N LEU A 229 -10.12 12.60 14.64
CA LEU A 229 -9.93 14.05 14.71
C LEU A 229 -10.80 14.66 15.82
N PRO A 230 -10.33 15.73 16.50
CA PRO A 230 -11.21 16.54 17.37
C PRO A 230 -12.40 17.09 16.57
N ALA A 231 -13.61 16.99 17.13
CA ALA A 231 -14.84 17.36 16.45
C ALA A 231 -14.81 18.80 15.89
N ASP A 232 -14.33 19.76 16.68
CA ASP A 232 -14.27 21.16 16.27
C ASP A 232 -13.33 21.35 15.09
N LYS A 233 -12.14 20.71 15.10
CA LYS A 233 -11.20 20.76 13.97
C LYS A 233 -11.75 20.11 12.71
N LEU A 234 -12.48 19.00 12.85
CA LEU A 234 -13.13 18.35 11.71
C LEU A 234 -14.18 19.27 11.10
N ILE A 235 -15.06 19.88 11.92
CA ILE A 235 -16.10 20.81 11.45
C ILE A 235 -15.46 22.01 10.74
N GLU A 236 -14.52 22.72 11.38
CA GLU A 236 -13.89 23.89 10.80
C GLU A 236 -13.14 23.61 9.50
N SER A 237 -12.34 22.52 9.48
CA SER A 237 -11.59 22.13 8.29
C SER A 237 -12.48 21.72 7.13
N THR A 238 -13.55 20.97 7.42
CA THR A 238 -14.53 20.57 6.41
C THR A 238 -15.31 21.78 5.88
N ALA A 239 -15.82 22.64 6.76
CA ALA A 239 -16.54 23.87 6.37
C ALA A 239 -15.71 24.73 5.41
N ARG A 240 -14.43 24.94 5.72
CA ARG A 240 -13.49 25.67 4.87
C ARG A 240 -13.22 24.94 3.54
N PHE A 241 -13.10 23.63 3.58
CA PHE A 241 -12.79 22.82 2.40
C PHE A 241 -13.95 22.82 1.39
N ILE A 242 -15.20 22.59 1.85
CA ILE A 242 -16.37 22.55 0.97
C ILE A 242 -17.08 23.92 0.84
N ARG A 243 -16.57 24.98 1.51
CA ARG A 243 -17.12 26.36 1.51
C ARG A 243 -18.60 26.41 1.92
N VAL A 244 -18.91 25.85 3.07
CA VAL A 244 -20.25 25.82 3.68
C VAL A 244 -20.15 26.33 5.11
N GLU A 245 -21.23 26.88 5.67
CA GLU A 245 -21.24 27.38 7.03
C GLU A 245 -20.99 26.25 8.07
N PRO A 246 -20.20 26.53 9.13
CA PRO A 246 -19.85 25.50 10.14
C PRO A 246 -21.06 24.84 10.82
N ASP A 247 -22.15 25.57 11.03
CA ASP A 247 -23.38 25.05 11.65
C ASP A 247 -24.05 23.98 10.78
N ALA A 248 -24.05 24.13 9.45
CA ALA A 248 -24.55 23.12 8.53
C ALA A 248 -23.67 21.84 8.57
N VAL A 249 -22.35 22.01 8.65
CA VAL A 249 -21.41 20.87 8.79
C VAL A 249 -21.60 20.17 10.13
N LYS A 250 -21.85 20.92 11.20
CA LYS A 250 -22.17 20.36 12.53
C LYS A 250 -23.46 19.53 12.51
N ALA A 251 -24.51 20.02 11.84
CA ALA A 251 -25.74 19.26 11.65
C ALA A 251 -25.52 17.97 10.84
N GLY A 252 -24.75 18.05 9.74
CA GLY A 252 -24.36 16.88 8.95
C GLY A 252 -23.53 15.86 9.74
N LEU A 253 -22.61 16.32 10.59
CA LEU A 253 -21.87 15.44 11.50
C LEU A 253 -22.80 14.72 12.48
N GLN A 254 -23.79 15.42 13.04
CA GLN A 254 -24.75 14.82 13.96
C GLN A 254 -25.56 13.71 13.25
N SER A 255 -26.01 13.95 12.02
CA SER A 255 -26.69 12.95 11.21
C SER A 255 -25.83 11.70 10.95
N LEU A 256 -24.54 11.88 10.60
CA LEU A 256 -23.62 10.74 10.38
C LEU A 256 -23.34 9.94 11.66
N LEU A 257 -23.35 10.58 12.83
CA LEU A 257 -23.24 9.91 14.12
C LEU A 257 -24.50 9.10 14.46
N GLU A 258 -25.69 9.63 14.14
CA GLU A 258 -26.98 8.95 14.37
C GLU A 258 -27.16 7.71 13.48
N HIS A 259 -26.58 7.74 12.27
CA HIS A 259 -26.61 6.61 11.33
C HIS A 259 -25.41 5.65 11.44
N ASP A 260 -24.56 5.82 12.46
CA ASP A 260 -23.36 5.01 12.72
C ASP A 260 -22.33 4.99 11.55
N GLU A 261 -22.43 5.99 10.65
CA GLU A 261 -21.42 6.19 9.60
C GLU A 261 -20.12 6.82 10.12
N MET A 262 -20.21 7.49 11.27
CA MET A 262 -19.11 7.98 12.09
C MET A 262 -19.37 7.65 13.54
N ARG A 263 -18.31 7.52 14.34
CA ARG A 263 -18.39 7.29 15.77
C ARG A 263 -17.67 8.36 16.55
N ALA A 264 -18.11 8.59 17.77
CA ALA A 264 -17.50 9.58 18.66
C ALA A 264 -17.04 8.94 19.96
N CYS A 265 -15.86 9.33 20.43
CA CYS A 265 -15.37 9.07 21.79
C CYS A 265 -14.95 10.38 22.44
N THR A 266 -15.04 10.44 23.78
CA THR A 266 -14.60 11.60 24.53
C THR A 266 -13.43 11.19 25.42
N PHE A 267 -12.28 11.84 25.21
CA PHE A 267 -11.08 11.64 26.03
C PHE A 267 -10.66 12.98 26.62
N GLU A 268 -10.44 13.02 27.92
CA GLU A 268 -10.03 14.24 28.66
C GLU A 268 -10.90 15.47 28.31
N GLY A 269 -12.21 15.26 28.18
CA GLY A 269 -13.18 16.33 27.87
C GLY A 269 -13.24 16.77 26.40
N THR A 270 -12.40 16.23 25.53
CA THR A 270 -12.42 16.52 24.10
C THR A 270 -13.14 15.42 23.34
N LYS A 271 -14.11 15.80 22.49
CA LYS A 271 -14.86 14.88 21.61
C LYS A 271 -14.04 14.61 20.34
N TYR A 272 -13.72 13.35 20.09
CA TYR A 272 -13.03 12.87 18.89
C TYR A 272 -13.97 12.09 17.98
N ILE A 273 -13.83 12.30 16.68
CA ILE A 273 -14.64 11.65 15.64
C ILE A 273 -13.76 10.65 14.89
N TYR A 274 -14.32 9.47 14.66
CA TYR A 274 -13.67 8.31 14.05
C TYR A 274 -14.45 7.80 12.83
N LEU A 275 -13.74 7.15 11.93
CA LEU A 275 -14.33 6.12 11.08
C LEU A 275 -14.58 4.88 11.94
N PRO A 276 -15.72 4.16 11.77
CA PRO A 276 -16.10 3.04 12.64
C PRO A 276 -15.06 1.93 12.76
N ASP A 277 -14.44 1.60 11.64
CA ASP A 277 -13.39 0.56 11.55
C ASP A 277 -12.11 0.92 12.31
N LEU A 278 -11.73 2.21 12.33
CA LEU A 278 -10.56 2.67 13.06
C LEU A 278 -10.79 2.72 14.56
N LEU A 279 -11.99 3.09 15.00
CA LEU A 279 -12.34 3.02 16.42
C LEU A 279 -12.37 1.57 16.90
N SER A 280 -13.01 0.68 16.13
CA SER A 280 -13.03 -0.76 16.47
C SER A 280 -11.61 -1.31 16.57
N ALA A 281 -10.72 -0.93 15.64
CA ALA A 281 -9.34 -1.38 15.70
C ALA A 281 -8.63 -0.96 17.00
N GLU A 282 -8.76 0.30 17.42
CA GLU A 282 -8.15 0.76 18.67
C GLU A 282 -8.79 0.09 19.92
N GLN A 283 -10.11 -0.10 19.91
CA GLN A 283 -10.82 -0.77 21.00
C GLN A 283 -10.40 -2.25 21.14
N ASP A 284 -10.32 -2.97 20.03
CA ASP A 284 -9.93 -4.39 20.04
C ASP A 284 -8.47 -4.55 20.48
N ILE A 285 -7.57 -3.66 20.01
CA ILE A 285 -6.17 -3.63 20.47
C ILE A 285 -6.10 -3.40 21.97
N ALA A 286 -6.81 -2.38 22.47
CA ALA A 286 -6.78 -2.03 23.88
C ALA A 286 -7.36 -3.16 24.77
N ALA A 287 -8.48 -3.74 24.37
CA ALA A 287 -9.09 -4.86 25.07
C ALA A 287 -8.14 -6.06 25.13
N ARG A 288 -7.59 -6.45 23.97
CA ARG A 288 -6.71 -7.62 23.89
C ARG A 288 -5.41 -7.47 24.65
N LEU A 289 -4.75 -6.31 24.56
CA LEU A 289 -3.53 -6.03 25.30
C LEU A 289 -3.82 -5.91 26.82
N GLY A 290 -4.97 -5.34 27.19
CA GLY A 290 -5.44 -5.29 28.57
C GLY A 290 -5.63 -6.67 29.19
N GLU A 291 -6.28 -7.58 28.48
CA GLU A 291 -6.41 -8.99 28.87
C GLU A 291 -5.05 -9.66 29.08
N LEU A 292 -4.13 -9.50 28.13
CA LEU A 292 -2.81 -10.10 28.20
C LEU A 292 -1.96 -9.52 29.36
N ALA A 293 -2.09 -8.22 29.65
CA ALA A 293 -1.36 -7.54 30.71
C ALA A 293 -1.83 -7.97 32.12
N THR A 294 -3.13 -8.24 32.28
CA THR A 294 -3.73 -8.61 33.56
C THR A 294 -3.69 -10.11 33.84
N PHE A 295 -3.33 -10.93 32.87
CA PHE A 295 -3.32 -12.39 33.02
C PHE A 295 -2.14 -12.85 33.87
N PRO A 296 -2.38 -13.56 35.00
CA PRO A 296 -1.30 -14.03 35.87
C PRO A 296 -0.34 -14.94 35.10
N THR A 297 0.95 -14.65 35.19
CA THR A 297 1.98 -15.44 34.52
C THR A 297 3.20 -15.57 35.41
N GLU A 298 3.64 -16.77 35.68
CA GLU A 298 4.90 -17.05 36.36
C GLU A 298 5.99 -17.37 35.33
N GLY A 299 7.18 -16.86 35.53
CA GLY A 299 8.35 -17.23 34.76
C GLY A 299 8.89 -18.61 35.17
N PRO A 300 9.71 -19.24 34.31
CA PRO A 300 10.37 -20.50 34.67
C PRO A 300 11.22 -20.35 35.94
N LYS A 301 11.15 -21.30 36.86
CA LYS A 301 11.97 -21.30 38.10
C LYS A 301 13.46 -21.34 37.81
N THR A 302 13.86 -21.87 36.65
CA THR A 302 15.25 -22.00 36.19
C THR A 302 15.76 -20.75 35.46
N LEU A 303 14.95 -19.71 35.27
CA LEU A 303 15.23 -18.56 34.40
C LEU A 303 16.61 -17.93 34.65
N GLU A 304 17.01 -17.72 35.91
CA GLU A 304 18.32 -17.13 36.23
C GLU A 304 19.49 -18.04 35.84
N SER A 305 19.32 -19.35 36.04
CA SER A 305 20.32 -20.31 35.60
C SER A 305 20.40 -20.43 34.10
N ASP A 306 19.25 -20.35 33.41
CA ASP A 306 19.18 -20.42 31.96
C ASP A 306 19.82 -19.19 31.29
N ILE A 307 19.59 -17.99 31.84
CA ILE A 307 20.28 -16.77 31.40
C ILE A 307 21.80 -16.91 31.57
N ARG A 308 22.26 -17.46 32.70
CA ARG A 308 23.67 -17.65 32.97
C ARG A 308 24.32 -18.68 32.04
N VAL A 309 23.62 -19.74 31.69
CA VAL A 309 24.07 -20.73 30.72
C VAL A 309 24.20 -20.07 29.34
N LEU A 310 23.23 -19.22 28.95
CA LEU A 310 23.26 -18.49 27.70
C LEU A 310 24.47 -17.52 27.63
N GLU A 311 24.76 -16.79 28.71
CA GLU A 311 25.92 -15.90 28.79
C GLU A 311 27.25 -16.66 28.66
N LEU A 312 27.36 -17.78 29.35
CA LEU A 312 28.55 -18.65 29.23
C LEU A 312 28.73 -19.21 27.81
N THR A 313 27.63 -19.58 27.17
CA THR A 313 27.65 -20.12 25.81
C THR A 313 28.03 -19.05 24.78
N GLN A 314 27.57 -17.82 24.98
CA GLN A 314 27.82 -16.69 24.07
C GLN A 314 29.14 -15.95 24.38
N GLY A 315 29.72 -16.17 25.55
CA GLY A 315 31.01 -15.59 25.96
C GLY A 315 30.93 -14.11 26.36
N PHE A 316 29.74 -13.59 26.70
CA PHE A 316 29.53 -12.24 27.22
C PHE A 316 28.36 -12.19 28.20
N GLU A 317 28.35 -11.21 29.09
CA GLU A 317 27.24 -10.93 30.00
C GLU A 317 26.26 -9.91 29.41
N TYR A 318 24.96 -10.13 29.64
CA TYR A 318 23.93 -9.15 29.28
C TYR A 318 23.95 -7.96 30.23
N ALA A 319 23.75 -6.77 29.70
CA ALA A 319 23.58 -5.56 30.50
C ALA A 319 22.33 -5.66 31.41
N PRO A 320 22.28 -4.89 32.52
CA PRO A 320 21.17 -4.97 33.48
C PRO A 320 19.79 -4.87 32.84
N LEU A 321 19.58 -3.87 31.95
CA LEU A 321 18.31 -3.70 31.24
C LEU A 321 18.02 -4.81 30.24
N GLN A 322 19.03 -5.42 29.63
CA GLN A 322 18.83 -6.59 28.77
C GLN A 322 18.39 -7.80 29.57
N ARG A 323 19.02 -8.06 30.72
CA ARG A 323 18.58 -9.12 31.66
C ARG A 323 17.15 -8.89 32.14
N GLU A 324 16.80 -7.64 32.46
CA GLU A 324 15.44 -7.27 32.83
C GLU A 324 14.44 -7.56 31.72
N ALA A 325 14.77 -7.20 30.47
CA ALA A 325 13.93 -7.49 29.32
C ALA A 325 13.73 -9.01 29.10
N ILE A 326 14.79 -9.80 29.26
CA ILE A 326 14.72 -11.27 29.17
C ILE A 326 13.79 -11.82 30.29
N ARG A 327 13.96 -11.36 31.54
CA ARG A 327 13.09 -11.76 32.65
C ARG A 327 11.64 -11.41 32.38
N LEU A 328 11.39 -10.18 31.98
CA LEU A 328 10.06 -9.65 31.73
C LEU A 328 9.37 -10.41 30.57
N ALA A 329 10.11 -10.72 29.49
CA ALA A 329 9.59 -11.51 28.39
C ALA A 329 9.05 -12.87 28.87
N LEU A 330 9.80 -13.57 29.72
CA LEU A 330 9.41 -14.91 30.18
C LEU A 330 8.40 -14.90 31.32
N SER A 331 8.26 -13.79 32.05
CA SER A 331 7.31 -13.65 33.16
C SER A 331 6.02 -12.88 32.83
N SER A 332 5.86 -12.36 31.61
CA SER A 332 4.67 -11.64 31.15
C SER A 332 4.09 -12.23 29.88
N ARG A 333 2.80 -12.02 29.62
CA ARG A 333 2.18 -12.41 28.36
C ARG A 333 2.31 -11.36 27.26
N VAL A 334 2.50 -10.13 27.64
CA VAL A 334 2.75 -9.03 26.73
C VAL A 334 3.87 -8.16 27.29
N MET A 335 4.79 -7.74 26.42
CA MET A 335 5.81 -6.74 26.80
C MET A 335 6.24 -5.91 25.59
N VAL A 336 6.81 -4.75 25.91
CA VAL A 336 7.43 -3.86 24.92
C VAL A 336 8.92 -3.73 25.21
N LEU A 337 9.75 -3.97 24.18
CA LEU A 337 11.18 -3.71 24.18
C LEU A 337 11.48 -2.56 23.23
N THR A 338 11.91 -1.42 23.73
CA THR A 338 12.24 -0.27 22.90
C THR A 338 13.65 0.25 23.16
N GLY A 339 14.22 0.98 22.19
CA GLY A 339 15.53 1.58 22.30
C GLY A 339 16.08 2.04 20.97
N GLY A 340 17.07 2.91 20.97
CA GLY A 340 17.74 3.44 19.79
C GLY A 340 18.72 2.48 19.13
N PRO A 341 19.48 2.94 18.12
CA PRO A 341 20.54 2.16 17.48
C PRO A 341 21.67 1.88 18.48
N GLY A 342 22.29 0.69 18.36
CA GLY A 342 23.44 0.31 19.19
C GLY A 342 23.12 -0.06 20.64
N THR A 343 21.85 -0.12 21.05
CA THR A 343 21.41 -0.49 22.41
C THR A 343 21.24 -1.99 22.63
N GLY A 344 21.44 -2.81 21.59
CA GLY A 344 21.43 -4.27 21.70
C GLY A 344 20.05 -4.92 21.65
N LYS A 345 19.02 -4.28 21.07
CA LYS A 345 17.68 -4.86 20.88
C LYS A 345 17.73 -6.26 20.27
N THR A 346 18.41 -6.42 19.14
CA THR A 346 18.48 -7.68 18.41
C THR A 346 19.20 -8.78 19.22
N THR A 347 20.22 -8.41 19.99
CA THR A 347 20.91 -9.35 20.91
C THR A 347 19.96 -9.85 21.99
N THR A 348 19.16 -8.93 22.55
CA THR A 348 18.14 -9.27 23.55
C THR A 348 17.03 -10.13 22.97
N VAL A 349 16.55 -9.82 21.73
CA VAL A 349 15.57 -10.63 21.03
C VAL A 349 16.08 -12.05 20.77
N LYS A 350 17.34 -12.17 20.34
CA LYS A 350 17.98 -13.50 20.15
C LYS A 350 18.03 -14.31 21.45
N ALA A 351 18.34 -13.67 22.57
CA ALA A 351 18.32 -14.33 23.87
C ALA A 351 16.92 -14.80 24.26
N ILE A 352 15.91 -13.93 24.12
CA ILE A 352 14.51 -14.26 24.40
C ILE A 352 14.04 -15.40 23.54
N LEU A 353 14.36 -15.38 22.24
CA LEU A 353 13.99 -16.41 21.28
C LEU A 353 14.58 -17.77 21.66
N ASN A 354 15.89 -17.83 21.93
CA ASN A 354 16.56 -19.07 22.35
C ASN A 354 15.94 -19.68 23.63
N LEU A 355 15.55 -18.85 24.58
CA LEU A 355 14.89 -19.33 25.79
C LEU A 355 13.46 -19.78 25.55
N TYR A 356 12.73 -19.12 24.66
CA TYR A 356 11.39 -19.56 24.29
C TYR A 356 11.38 -20.88 23.53
N GLU A 357 12.32 -21.10 22.61
CA GLU A 357 12.43 -22.36 21.87
C GLU A 357 12.76 -23.55 22.77
N GLY A 358 13.41 -23.32 23.90
CA GLY A 358 13.59 -24.32 24.95
C GLY A 358 12.32 -24.66 25.74
N ILE A 359 11.25 -23.85 25.61
CA ILE A 359 10.01 -23.99 26.39
C ILE A 359 8.80 -24.28 25.49
N TYR A 360 8.76 -23.71 24.29
CA TYR A 360 7.63 -23.77 23.35
C TYR A 360 8.07 -24.28 21.99
N ASP A 361 7.28 -25.18 21.41
CA ASP A 361 7.55 -25.74 20.09
C ASP A 361 7.19 -24.77 18.94
N ARG A 362 6.37 -23.73 19.23
CA ARG A 362 5.77 -22.86 18.20
C ARG A 362 5.97 -21.39 18.53
N VAL A 363 7.11 -20.89 18.13
CA VAL A 363 7.49 -19.48 18.23
C VAL A 363 7.48 -18.86 16.84
N ALA A 364 6.76 -17.76 16.65
CA ALA A 364 6.80 -16.96 15.42
C ALA A 364 7.66 -15.73 15.61
N LEU A 365 8.53 -15.48 14.65
CA LEU A 365 9.32 -14.27 14.55
C LEU A 365 8.86 -13.49 13.31
N CYS A 366 8.41 -12.26 13.48
CA CYS A 366 7.83 -11.50 12.38
C CYS A 366 8.19 -10.01 12.39
N ALA A 367 8.03 -9.38 11.21
CA ALA A 367 8.24 -7.96 11.01
C ALA A 367 7.24 -7.41 9.98
N PRO A 368 7.01 -6.08 9.91
CA PRO A 368 6.06 -5.51 8.97
C PRO A 368 6.48 -5.58 7.50
N THR A 369 7.79 -5.63 7.20
CA THR A 369 8.32 -5.63 5.83
C THR A 369 9.20 -6.86 5.56
N GLY A 370 9.28 -7.27 4.28
CA GLY A 370 10.13 -8.40 3.86
C GLY A 370 11.61 -8.20 4.20
N ARG A 371 12.12 -6.99 4.04
CA ARG A 371 13.50 -6.65 4.39
C ARG A 371 13.79 -6.74 5.88
N ALA A 372 12.89 -6.21 6.70
CA ALA A 372 13.03 -6.32 8.15
C ALA A 372 13.00 -7.80 8.59
N ALA A 373 12.09 -8.61 8.04
CA ALA A 373 12.02 -10.03 8.30
C ALA A 373 13.29 -10.77 7.85
N LYS A 374 13.80 -10.49 6.65
CA LYS A 374 15.05 -11.08 6.15
C LYS A 374 16.23 -10.73 7.07
N ARG A 375 16.37 -9.46 7.40
CA ARG A 375 17.42 -9.00 8.33
C ARG A 375 17.31 -9.66 9.69
N LEU A 376 16.10 -9.79 10.21
CA LEU A 376 15.84 -10.44 11.49
C LEU A 376 16.28 -11.93 11.43
N THR A 377 16.00 -12.62 10.31
CA THR A 377 16.50 -13.99 10.07
C THR A 377 18.02 -14.05 10.07
N GLU A 378 18.70 -13.15 9.35
CA GLU A 378 20.16 -13.11 9.28
C GLU A 378 20.82 -12.87 10.64
N LEU A 379 20.24 -12.01 11.47
CA LEU A 379 20.79 -11.63 12.78
C LEU A 379 20.49 -12.67 13.88
N THR A 380 19.33 -13.27 13.83
CA THR A 380 18.92 -14.26 14.85
C THR A 380 19.31 -15.69 14.50
N GLY A 381 19.41 -16.00 13.22
CA GLY A 381 19.59 -17.38 12.70
C GLY A 381 18.28 -18.15 12.60
N HIS A 382 17.13 -17.56 12.97
CA HIS A 382 15.80 -18.17 12.95
C HIS A 382 14.94 -17.59 11.84
N SER A 383 14.10 -18.41 11.23
CA SER A 383 13.22 -17.96 10.13
C SER A 383 12.22 -16.92 10.61
N ALA A 384 12.25 -15.75 10.03
CA ALA A 384 11.28 -14.68 10.25
C ALA A 384 10.42 -14.45 9.00
N SER A 385 9.17 -14.07 9.18
CA SER A 385 8.23 -13.76 8.10
C SER A 385 7.65 -12.35 8.22
N THR A 386 6.98 -11.88 7.16
CA THR A 386 6.17 -10.66 7.31
C THR A 386 4.87 -10.97 8.04
N ILE A 387 4.30 -9.96 8.72
CA ILE A 387 2.97 -10.10 9.36
C ILE A 387 1.93 -10.53 8.32
N HIS A 388 1.94 -9.94 7.13
CA HIS A 388 1.02 -10.31 6.06
C HIS A 388 1.15 -11.78 5.63
N ARG A 389 2.38 -12.29 5.53
CA ARG A 389 2.62 -13.70 5.21
C ARG A 389 2.21 -14.63 6.36
N LEU A 390 2.39 -14.19 7.60
CA LEU A 390 1.95 -14.92 8.78
C LEU A 390 0.43 -15.06 8.82
N LEU A 391 -0.28 -13.98 8.44
CA LEU A 391 -1.75 -13.94 8.41
C LEU A 391 -2.33 -14.58 7.14
N GLU A 392 -1.54 -14.84 6.13
CA GLU A 392 -1.95 -15.32 4.80
C GLU A 392 -3.05 -14.46 4.17
N VAL A 393 -2.78 -13.88 2.99
CA VAL A 393 -3.73 -12.98 2.32
C VAL A 393 -4.53 -13.73 1.27
N ASP A 394 -5.86 -13.60 1.34
CA ASP A 394 -6.80 -14.10 0.34
C ASP A 394 -7.26 -12.94 -0.56
N TYR A 395 -7.01 -13.08 -1.86
CA TYR A 395 -7.42 -12.12 -2.90
C TYR A 395 -8.65 -12.57 -3.69
N SER A 396 -9.20 -13.75 -3.41
CA SER A 396 -10.28 -14.36 -4.21
C SER A 396 -11.56 -13.52 -4.29
N THR A 397 -11.78 -12.63 -3.31
CA THR A 397 -12.98 -11.79 -3.21
C THR A 397 -12.82 -10.37 -3.73
N GLY A 398 -11.65 -10.01 -4.31
CA GLY A 398 -11.35 -8.64 -4.78
C GLY A 398 -11.09 -7.62 -3.66
N SER A 399 -11.16 -8.03 -2.39
CA SER A 399 -10.75 -7.27 -1.21
C SER A 399 -9.68 -8.04 -0.44
N VAL A 400 -8.71 -7.33 0.13
CA VAL A 400 -7.67 -7.95 0.97
C VAL A 400 -8.32 -8.51 2.23
N ARG A 401 -8.30 -9.83 2.39
CA ARG A 401 -8.75 -10.53 3.61
C ARG A 401 -7.63 -11.40 4.11
N PHE A 402 -7.56 -11.57 5.44
CA PHE A 402 -6.61 -12.49 6.06
C PHE A 402 -7.28 -13.86 6.30
N ILE A 403 -6.58 -14.94 5.91
CA ILE A 403 -7.02 -16.32 6.14
C ILE A 403 -7.00 -16.61 7.64
N HIS A 404 -5.91 -16.19 8.33
CA HIS A 404 -5.85 -16.24 9.78
C HIS A 404 -6.53 -15.02 10.39
N ASN A 405 -7.51 -15.28 11.24
CA ASN A 405 -8.39 -14.32 11.92
C ASN A 405 -8.98 -14.96 13.18
N GLU A 406 -9.98 -14.34 13.81
CA GLU A 406 -10.64 -14.85 15.02
C GLU A 406 -11.27 -16.25 14.86
N LYS A 407 -11.59 -16.68 13.63
CA LYS A 407 -12.18 -18.00 13.34
C LYS A 407 -11.13 -19.05 12.96
N ASN A 408 -9.96 -18.62 12.52
CA ASN A 408 -8.85 -19.48 12.11
C ASN A 408 -7.55 -18.94 12.73
N LEU A 409 -7.28 -19.34 13.97
CA LEU A 409 -6.18 -18.82 14.75
C LEU A 409 -4.82 -19.30 14.26
N LEU A 410 -3.81 -18.45 14.40
CA LEU A 410 -2.42 -18.79 14.19
C LEU A 410 -1.97 -19.92 15.12
N PRO A 411 -1.15 -20.88 14.65
CA PRO A 411 -0.73 -22.04 15.46
C PRO A 411 0.41 -21.74 16.45
N PHE A 412 0.67 -20.48 16.81
CA PHE A 412 1.81 -20.08 17.62
C PHE A 412 1.45 -19.80 19.07
N ASP A 413 2.38 -20.11 19.97
CA ASP A 413 2.26 -19.87 21.41
C ASP A 413 2.99 -18.59 21.84
N VAL A 414 3.96 -18.15 21.02
CA VAL A 414 4.69 -16.88 21.16
C VAL A 414 4.81 -16.21 19.80
N ILE A 415 4.56 -14.90 19.76
CA ILE A 415 4.82 -14.05 18.60
C ILE A 415 5.77 -12.92 19.04
N ILE A 416 6.95 -12.87 18.40
CA ILE A 416 7.90 -11.78 18.56
C ILE A 416 7.79 -10.90 17.32
N LEU A 417 7.37 -9.65 17.51
CA LEU A 417 7.13 -8.68 16.46
C LEU A 417 8.19 -7.58 16.52
N ASP A 418 9.09 -7.55 15.56
CA ASP A 418 10.12 -6.51 15.42
C ASP A 418 9.67 -5.37 14.51
N GLU A 419 10.36 -4.24 14.55
CA GLU A 419 10.04 -2.99 13.81
C GLU A 419 8.59 -2.51 14.04
N MET A 420 8.12 -2.61 15.30
CA MET A 420 6.74 -2.27 15.69
C MET A 420 6.38 -0.81 15.36
N SER A 421 7.34 0.10 15.24
CA SER A 421 7.11 1.50 14.83
C SER A 421 6.41 1.62 13.47
N MET A 422 6.58 0.63 12.57
CA MET A 422 6.01 0.61 11.23
C MET A 422 4.61 -0.02 11.16
N VAL A 423 4.11 -0.58 12.26
CA VAL A 423 2.82 -1.32 12.30
C VAL A 423 1.69 -0.35 12.60
N ASP A 424 0.69 -0.28 11.71
CA ASP A 424 -0.52 0.51 11.91
C ASP A 424 -1.59 -0.21 12.73
N ALA A 425 -2.63 0.53 13.10
CA ALA A 425 -3.68 0.00 13.97
C ALA A 425 -4.45 -1.18 13.35
N LYS A 426 -4.77 -1.14 12.05
CA LYS A 426 -5.51 -2.22 11.39
C LYS A 426 -4.70 -3.50 11.27
N LEU A 427 -3.43 -3.39 10.89
CA LEU A 427 -2.55 -4.55 10.78
C LEU A 427 -2.29 -5.19 12.14
N PHE A 428 -2.12 -4.37 13.18
CA PHE A 428 -1.91 -4.88 14.53
C PHE A 428 -3.17 -5.51 15.11
N GLN A 429 -4.36 -4.91 14.88
CA GLN A 429 -5.65 -5.52 15.22
C GLN A 429 -5.79 -6.91 14.58
N ALA A 430 -5.51 -7.02 13.27
CA ALA A 430 -5.61 -8.29 12.55
C ALA A 430 -4.68 -9.36 13.14
N LEU A 431 -3.44 -9.00 13.49
CA LEU A 431 -2.50 -9.91 14.14
C LEU A 431 -3.00 -10.38 15.51
N LEU A 432 -3.50 -9.46 16.34
CA LEU A 432 -4.01 -9.78 17.66
C LEU A 432 -5.28 -10.63 17.60
N ALA A 433 -6.17 -10.39 16.62
CA ALA A 433 -7.38 -11.17 16.39
C ALA A 433 -7.07 -12.61 15.96
N ALA A 434 -6.00 -12.81 15.18
CA ALA A 434 -5.54 -14.13 14.76
C ALA A 434 -4.71 -14.86 15.82
N ALA A 435 -4.18 -14.16 16.83
CA ALA A 435 -3.36 -14.76 17.87
C ALA A 435 -4.24 -15.58 18.85
N ARG A 436 -3.73 -16.74 19.26
CA ARG A 436 -4.39 -17.58 20.28
C ARG A 436 -4.58 -16.81 21.59
N TYR A 437 -5.62 -17.16 22.33
CA TYR A 437 -5.94 -16.50 23.61
C TYR A 437 -4.75 -16.50 24.58
N HIS A 438 -3.96 -17.59 24.62
CA HIS A 438 -2.80 -17.73 25.49
C HIS A 438 -1.47 -17.28 24.85
N CYS A 439 -1.49 -16.80 23.62
CA CYS A 439 -0.30 -16.39 22.89
C CYS A 439 0.41 -15.25 23.62
N ARG A 440 1.75 -15.38 23.76
CA ARG A 440 2.59 -14.28 24.24
C ARG A 440 2.94 -13.34 23.11
N ILE A 441 2.88 -12.05 23.35
CA ILE A 441 3.17 -11.02 22.35
C ILE A 441 4.34 -10.17 22.83
N ILE A 442 5.47 -10.26 22.17
CA ILE A 442 6.67 -9.45 22.42
C ILE A 442 6.81 -8.43 21.32
N MET A 443 6.61 -7.17 21.66
CA MET A 443 6.70 -6.05 20.73
C MET A 443 8.07 -5.40 20.83
N VAL A 444 8.80 -5.32 19.71
CA VAL A 444 10.14 -4.73 19.66
C VAL A 444 10.13 -3.58 18.65
N GLY A 445 10.72 -2.46 19.00
CA GLY A 445 10.75 -1.31 18.08
C GLY A 445 11.55 -0.13 18.61
N ASP A 446 11.57 0.90 17.78
CA ASP A 446 12.21 2.18 18.10
C ASP A 446 11.18 3.29 17.95
N ALA A 447 10.76 3.88 19.06
CA ALA A 447 9.70 4.89 19.10
C ALA A 447 10.11 6.23 18.45
N ASP A 448 11.41 6.46 18.28
CA ASP A 448 11.95 7.69 17.73
C ASP A 448 12.09 7.63 16.20
N GLN A 449 11.93 6.46 15.61
CA GLN A 449 11.83 6.30 14.15
C GLN A 449 10.50 6.84 13.60
N LEU A 450 10.41 6.88 12.26
CA LEU A 450 9.17 7.23 11.57
C LEU A 450 8.05 6.25 11.96
N PRO A 451 6.85 6.76 12.24
CA PRO A 451 5.68 5.91 12.49
C PRO A 451 5.22 5.19 11.23
N SER A 452 4.25 4.29 11.38
CA SER A 452 3.59 3.56 10.27
C SER A 452 3.09 4.49 9.16
N VAL A 453 2.99 4.00 7.94
CA VAL A 453 2.35 4.74 6.85
C VAL A 453 0.83 4.81 7.06
N GLY A 454 0.23 3.72 7.51
CA GLY A 454 -1.19 3.64 7.83
C GLY A 454 -1.60 4.38 9.11
N PRO A 455 -2.91 4.41 9.42
CA PRO A 455 -3.44 5.13 10.56
C PRO A 455 -3.04 4.51 11.91
N GLY A 456 -2.73 5.39 12.85
CA GLY A 456 -2.30 5.05 14.20
C GLY A 456 -0.78 5.12 14.39
N SER A 457 -0.38 5.35 15.63
CA SER A 457 1.01 5.28 16.11
C SER A 457 1.06 4.29 17.26
N VAL A 458 0.80 3.01 16.94
CA VAL A 458 0.52 1.97 17.94
C VAL A 458 1.61 1.88 19.00
N LEU A 459 2.89 1.76 18.58
CA LEU A 459 4.00 1.71 19.53
C LEU A 459 4.09 2.99 20.39
N GLY A 460 3.97 4.16 19.76
CA GLY A 460 4.01 5.44 20.47
C GLY A 460 2.89 5.60 21.49
N GLU A 461 1.68 5.21 21.15
CA GLU A 461 0.50 5.27 22.03
C GLU A 461 0.60 4.27 23.19
N ILE A 462 1.09 3.05 22.94
CA ILE A 462 1.35 2.05 23.99
C ILE A 462 2.38 2.58 25.00
N LEU A 463 3.47 3.16 24.52
CA LEU A 463 4.53 3.71 25.38
C LEU A 463 4.06 4.94 26.17
N GLN A 464 3.15 5.77 25.58
CA GLN A 464 2.54 6.91 26.29
C GLN A 464 1.44 6.49 27.27
N ALA A 465 0.77 5.38 27.02
CA ALA A 465 -0.19 4.81 27.97
C ALA A 465 0.49 4.42 29.30
N ASP A 466 1.71 3.89 29.20
CA ASP A 466 2.57 3.47 30.33
C ASP A 466 1.89 2.46 31.28
N VAL A 467 1.14 1.53 30.69
CA VAL A 467 0.37 0.51 31.43
C VAL A 467 0.80 -0.92 31.12
N LEU A 468 1.65 -1.11 30.09
CA LEU A 468 2.17 -2.42 29.73
C LEU A 468 3.61 -2.62 30.22
N PRO A 469 4.00 -3.87 30.56
CA PRO A 469 5.38 -4.19 30.88
C PRO A 469 6.33 -3.71 29.78
N THR A 470 7.23 -2.79 30.08
CA THR A 470 8.07 -2.11 29.11
C THR A 470 9.51 -2.01 29.59
N VAL A 471 10.46 -2.36 28.74
CA VAL A 471 11.90 -2.09 28.97
C VAL A 471 12.42 -1.16 27.88
N ARG A 472 13.05 -0.06 28.32
CA ARG A 472 13.71 0.92 27.45
C ARG A 472 15.22 0.73 27.54
N LEU A 473 15.83 0.18 26.47
CA LEU A 473 17.28 0.07 26.38
C LEU A 473 17.87 1.44 26.02
N ASN A 474 18.56 2.04 26.96
CA ASN A 474 19.19 3.37 26.82
C ASN A 474 20.73 3.32 26.87
N GLU A 475 21.31 2.17 27.18
CA GLU A 475 22.76 2.01 27.25
C GLU A 475 23.32 1.72 25.85
N ILE A 476 24.26 2.56 25.41
CA ILE A 476 25.00 2.37 24.16
C ILE A 476 26.22 1.51 24.46
N PHE A 477 26.35 0.37 23.77
CA PHE A 477 27.49 -0.54 23.97
C PHE A 477 28.81 0.09 23.51
N ARG A 478 29.91 -0.31 24.19
CA ARG A 478 31.28 0.23 23.98
C ARG A 478 31.71 0.29 22.50
N GLN A 479 31.33 -0.68 21.69
CA GLN A 479 31.64 -0.69 20.26
C GLN A 479 30.83 0.38 19.50
N ALA A 480 29.56 0.54 19.85
CA ALA A 480 28.66 1.53 19.25
C ALA A 480 28.98 2.98 19.74
N GLN A 481 29.54 3.13 20.94
CA GLN A 481 29.97 4.43 21.45
C GLN A 481 31.05 5.11 20.63
N LYS A 482 31.84 4.36 19.85
CA LYS A 482 32.85 4.92 18.95
C LYS A 482 32.26 5.48 17.66
N SER A 483 31.04 5.08 17.28
CA SER A 483 30.40 5.52 16.05
C SER A 483 29.74 6.89 16.25
N MET A 484 30.16 7.87 15.45
CA MET A 484 29.53 9.19 15.40
C MET A 484 28.10 9.12 14.86
N ILE A 485 27.78 8.13 14.02
CA ILE A 485 26.40 7.88 13.54
C ILE A 485 25.51 7.60 14.74
N VAL A 486 25.91 6.69 15.65
CA VAL A 486 25.14 6.32 16.84
C VAL A 486 25.06 7.49 17.82
N GLN A 487 26.18 8.15 18.11
CA GLN A 487 26.18 9.31 19.01
C GLN A 487 25.26 10.43 18.47
N ASN A 488 25.35 10.76 17.18
CA ASN A 488 24.53 11.78 16.56
C ASN A 488 23.06 11.37 16.48
N ALA A 489 22.73 10.10 16.29
CA ALA A 489 21.36 9.62 16.37
C ALA A 489 20.74 9.90 17.76
N HIS A 490 21.45 9.59 18.86
CA HIS A 490 20.99 9.91 20.21
C HIS A 490 20.86 11.41 20.46
N ARG A 491 21.84 12.22 20.02
CA ARG A 491 21.76 13.68 20.10
C ARG A 491 20.53 14.25 19.39
N ILE A 492 20.23 13.74 18.19
CA ILE A 492 19.04 14.15 17.45
C ILE A 492 17.77 13.86 18.26
N VAL A 493 17.63 12.68 18.86
CA VAL A 493 16.47 12.32 19.70
C VAL A 493 16.35 13.28 20.89
N GLU A 494 17.46 13.63 21.52
CA GLU A 494 17.51 14.57 22.65
C GLU A 494 17.29 16.05 22.23
N GLY A 495 17.13 16.34 20.94
CA GLY A 495 16.96 17.69 20.43
C GLY A 495 18.26 18.49 20.35
N GLN A 496 19.38 17.79 20.32
CA GLN A 496 20.71 18.38 20.19
C GLN A 496 21.21 18.26 18.75
N MET A 497 21.93 19.29 18.30
CA MET A 497 22.53 19.27 16.96
C MET A 497 23.59 18.17 16.85
N PRO A 498 23.63 17.45 15.71
CA PRO A 498 24.70 16.53 15.41
C PRO A 498 26.08 17.19 15.43
N ILE A 499 27.07 16.45 15.93
CA ILE A 499 28.47 16.87 15.91
C ILE A 499 29.09 16.46 14.57
N LYS A 500 29.81 17.39 13.96
CA LYS A 500 30.55 17.12 12.74
C LYS A 500 31.74 16.21 13.07
N GLY A 501 31.87 15.08 12.37
CA GLY A 501 32.99 14.18 12.51
C GLY A 501 34.31 14.75 11.97
N GLY A 502 35.43 14.20 12.45
CA GLY A 502 36.76 14.39 11.93
C GLY A 502 37.03 13.53 10.67
N ARG A 503 38.28 13.45 10.25
CA ARG A 503 38.66 12.78 8.99
C ARG A 503 38.40 11.26 9.00
N ASP A 504 38.56 10.64 10.15
CA ASP A 504 38.49 9.18 10.33
C ASP A 504 37.15 8.71 10.92
N ASP A 505 36.21 9.64 11.09
CA ASP A 505 34.89 9.34 11.63
C ASP A 505 33.92 8.82 10.55
N ASP A 506 32.79 8.31 11.00
CA ASP A 506 31.74 7.70 10.16
C ASP A 506 30.56 8.64 9.85
N PHE A 507 30.66 9.94 10.28
CA PHE A 507 29.59 10.93 10.10
C PHE A 507 30.12 12.28 9.63
N PHE A 508 29.54 12.79 8.54
CA PHE A 508 29.93 14.06 7.94
C PHE A 508 28.74 14.97 7.66
N MET A 509 28.98 16.28 7.75
CA MET A 509 28.06 17.32 7.29
C MET A 509 28.77 18.18 6.25
N ILE A 510 28.19 18.29 5.04
CA ILE A 510 28.74 19.09 3.93
C ILE A 510 27.72 20.17 3.57
N GLU A 511 28.10 21.43 3.74
CA GLU A 511 27.22 22.56 3.43
C GLU A 511 27.02 22.72 1.93
N SER A 512 25.76 22.74 1.47
CA SER A 512 25.40 22.95 0.08
C SER A 512 23.90 23.26 -0.05
N THR A 513 23.49 23.87 -1.16
CA THR A 513 22.09 24.26 -1.41
C THR A 513 21.69 24.02 -2.87
N GLY A 514 20.41 23.83 -3.13
CA GLY A 514 19.82 23.76 -4.45
C GLY A 514 20.55 22.84 -5.43
N LEU A 515 20.84 23.34 -6.62
CA LEU A 515 21.54 22.59 -7.67
C LEU A 515 23.00 22.25 -7.32
N ALA A 516 23.65 23.02 -6.42
CA ALA A 516 24.99 22.69 -5.95
C ALA A 516 24.97 21.44 -5.06
N CYS A 517 23.95 21.30 -4.20
CA CYS A 517 23.74 20.11 -3.39
C CYS A 517 23.49 18.88 -4.26
N GLN A 518 22.68 19.01 -5.30
CA GLN A 518 22.43 17.93 -6.26
C GLN A 518 23.73 17.45 -6.92
N ARG A 519 24.57 18.39 -7.42
CA ARG A 519 25.89 18.06 -8.03
C ARG A 519 26.83 17.41 -7.03
N LEU A 520 26.88 17.91 -5.80
CA LEU A 520 27.67 17.34 -4.71
C LEU A 520 27.26 15.88 -4.45
N ILE A 521 25.96 15.58 -4.35
CA ILE A 521 25.46 14.23 -4.13
C ILE A 521 25.89 13.31 -5.28
N CYS A 522 25.71 13.75 -6.52
CA CYS A 522 26.14 12.97 -7.69
C CYS A 522 27.65 12.69 -7.67
N ASP A 523 28.48 13.66 -7.34
CA ASP A 523 29.94 13.52 -7.24
C ASP A 523 30.34 12.59 -6.07
N LEU A 524 29.69 12.70 -4.92
CA LEU A 524 29.90 11.80 -3.80
C LEU A 524 29.62 10.35 -4.19
N VAL A 525 28.50 10.08 -4.84
CA VAL A 525 28.09 8.72 -5.23
C VAL A 525 29.00 8.17 -6.34
N SER A 526 29.28 8.96 -7.37
CA SER A 526 29.97 8.44 -8.57
C SER A 526 31.48 8.43 -8.46
N THR A 527 32.07 9.33 -7.64
CA THR A 527 33.49 9.57 -7.67
C THR A 527 34.17 9.53 -6.31
N ARG A 528 33.72 10.34 -5.35
CA ARG A 528 34.47 10.53 -4.10
C ARG A 528 34.44 9.30 -3.21
N LEU A 529 33.24 8.75 -2.92
CA LEU A 529 33.12 7.60 -2.03
C LEU A 529 33.73 6.33 -2.64
N PRO A 530 33.56 6.03 -3.94
CA PRO A 530 34.26 4.93 -4.59
C PRO A 530 35.78 5.04 -4.48
N LYS A 531 36.34 6.25 -4.74
CA LYS A 531 37.79 6.47 -4.68
C LYS A 531 38.35 6.43 -3.26
N SER A 532 37.65 7.01 -2.28
CA SER A 532 38.18 7.18 -0.92
C SER A 532 37.94 5.96 -0.02
N TYR A 533 36.86 5.24 -0.22
CA TYR A 533 36.41 4.14 0.64
C TYR A 533 36.26 2.81 -0.09
N GLY A 534 36.38 2.78 -1.43
CA GLY A 534 36.19 1.57 -2.23
C GLY A 534 34.72 1.10 -2.31
N TYR A 535 33.76 1.97 -2.00
CA TYR A 535 32.34 1.61 -2.08
C TYR A 535 31.87 1.47 -3.52
N ASP A 536 31.09 0.41 -3.78
CA ASP A 536 30.34 0.27 -5.03
C ASP A 536 29.20 1.31 -5.06
N PRO A 537 29.14 2.19 -6.09
CA PRO A 537 28.15 3.25 -6.15
C PRO A 537 26.70 2.77 -6.24
N VAL A 538 26.48 1.53 -6.71
CA VAL A 538 25.14 0.94 -6.88
C VAL A 538 24.76 0.09 -5.68
N ARG A 539 25.70 -0.71 -5.16
CA ARG A 539 25.41 -1.68 -4.09
C ARG A 539 25.58 -1.10 -2.69
N ASP A 540 26.63 -0.31 -2.45
CA ASP A 540 27.00 0.11 -1.10
C ASP A 540 26.46 1.49 -0.73
N ILE A 541 26.20 2.36 -1.73
CA ILE A 541 25.76 3.72 -1.49
C ILE A 541 24.26 3.85 -1.72
N GLN A 542 23.56 4.49 -0.77
CA GLN A 542 22.15 4.81 -0.90
C GLN A 542 21.89 6.28 -0.60
N VAL A 543 21.22 6.96 -1.54
CA VAL A 543 20.74 8.32 -1.29
C VAL A 543 19.34 8.25 -0.68
N LEU A 544 19.13 8.88 0.50
CA LEU A 544 17.89 8.89 1.25
C LEU A 544 17.27 10.29 1.24
N CYS A 545 16.28 10.52 0.40
CA CYS A 545 15.68 11.83 0.20
C CYS A 545 14.50 12.07 1.17
N PRO A 546 14.40 13.26 1.80
CA PRO A 546 13.18 13.67 2.51
C PRO A 546 11.95 13.76 1.61
N THR A 547 12.13 14.13 0.34
CA THR A 547 11.04 14.38 -0.62
C THR A 547 11.23 13.63 -1.93
N LYS A 548 10.12 13.42 -2.67
CA LYS A 548 10.15 12.88 -4.04
C LYS A 548 10.49 13.94 -5.09
N VAL A 549 10.05 15.19 -4.87
CA VAL A 549 10.10 16.28 -5.84
C VAL A 549 11.16 17.31 -5.48
N GLY A 550 11.58 18.10 -6.47
CA GLY A 550 12.61 19.15 -6.30
C GLY A 550 14.02 18.68 -6.71
N PRO A 551 15.00 19.61 -6.71
CA PRO A 551 16.37 19.33 -7.18
C PRO A 551 17.06 18.20 -6.41
N THR A 552 16.81 18.08 -5.11
CA THR A 552 17.35 17.05 -4.21
C THR A 552 16.31 15.94 -3.91
N GLY A 553 15.18 15.91 -4.64
CA GLY A 553 14.17 14.88 -4.54
C GLY A 553 14.58 13.58 -5.23
N SER A 554 13.99 12.45 -4.79
CA SER A 554 14.37 11.14 -5.28
C SER A 554 14.15 10.96 -6.79
N VAL A 555 13.14 11.58 -7.38
CA VAL A 555 12.85 11.47 -8.82
C VAL A 555 13.99 12.09 -9.65
N GLU A 556 14.36 13.31 -9.35
CA GLU A 556 15.42 14.02 -10.10
C GLU A 556 16.80 13.43 -9.83
N LEU A 557 17.09 13.03 -8.59
CA LEU A 557 18.36 12.37 -8.26
C LEU A 557 18.49 11.01 -8.95
N ASN A 558 17.42 10.22 -9.04
CA ASN A 558 17.44 8.97 -9.80
C ASN A 558 17.76 9.20 -11.27
N ARG A 559 17.11 10.19 -11.91
CA ARG A 559 17.34 10.54 -13.30
C ARG A 559 18.81 10.91 -13.56
N ARG A 560 19.43 11.71 -12.66
CA ARG A 560 20.82 12.12 -12.79
C ARG A 560 21.81 11.01 -12.48
N LEU A 561 21.58 10.28 -11.41
CA LEU A 561 22.46 9.17 -11.03
C LEU A 561 22.41 8.06 -12.08
N GLN A 562 21.26 7.74 -12.65
CA GLN A 562 21.15 6.80 -13.77
C GLN A 562 21.99 7.27 -14.96
N ALA A 563 21.90 8.55 -15.35
CA ALA A 563 22.67 9.09 -16.45
C ALA A 563 24.18 9.05 -16.24
N ILE A 564 24.64 9.15 -14.99
CA ILE A 564 26.07 9.12 -14.62
C ILE A 564 26.57 7.67 -14.45
N LEU A 565 25.83 6.84 -13.72
CA LEU A 565 26.28 5.50 -13.32
C LEU A 565 25.95 4.43 -14.37
N ASN A 566 24.86 4.62 -15.10
CA ASN A 566 24.41 3.70 -16.13
C ASN A 566 23.95 4.48 -17.39
N PRO A 567 24.87 5.16 -18.11
CA PRO A 567 24.51 5.92 -19.31
C PRO A 567 23.96 5.01 -20.42
N PRO A 568 23.15 5.56 -21.34
CA PRO A 568 22.72 4.80 -22.51
C PRO A 568 23.91 4.38 -23.37
N ALA A 569 23.84 3.15 -23.91
CA ALA A 569 24.82 2.63 -24.83
C ALA A 569 24.11 1.75 -25.88
N PRO A 570 24.65 1.61 -27.11
CA PRO A 570 24.02 0.84 -28.19
C PRO A 570 23.75 -0.63 -27.83
N ASP A 571 24.59 -1.21 -26.97
CA ASP A 571 24.52 -2.58 -26.48
C ASP A 571 23.66 -2.76 -25.23
N LYS A 572 23.07 -1.67 -24.71
CA LYS A 572 22.21 -1.72 -23.52
C LYS A 572 20.74 -1.54 -23.90
N PRO A 573 19.96 -2.63 -23.96
CA PRO A 573 18.54 -2.53 -24.21
C PRO A 573 17.83 -1.79 -23.06
N GLN A 574 16.79 -1.01 -23.42
CA GLN A 574 16.03 -0.21 -22.48
C GLN A 574 14.55 -0.16 -22.85
N ILE A 575 13.69 0.00 -21.85
CA ILE A 575 12.26 0.27 -22.02
C ILE A 575 11.96 1.66 -21.49
N ILE A 576 11.19 2.43 -22.26
CA ILE A 576 10.65 3.73 -21.84
C ILE A 576 9.21 3.52 -21.43
N TRP A 577 8.88 3.82 -20.17
CA TRP A 577 7.53 3.79 -19.67
C TRP A 577 6.82 5.11 -20.03
N GLU A 578 5.99 5.08 -21.06
CA GLU A 578 5.40 6.29 -21.69
C GLU A 578 4.59 7.15 -20.71
N GLN A 579 3.83 6.52 -19.79
CA GLN A 579 2.98 7.23 -18.83
C GLN A 579 3.76 8.14 -17.86
N SER A 580 5.00 7.80 -17.53
CA SER A 580 5.82 8.54 -16.55
C SER A 580 7.14 9.07 -17.11
N GLY A 581 7.50 8.75 -18.36
CA GLY A 581 8.80 9.03 -18.96
C GLY A 581 9.96 8.27 -18.28
N ARG A 582 9.66 7.26 -17.49
CA ARG A 582 10.64 6.44 -16.75
C ARG A 582 11.39 5.54 -17.73
N VAL A 583 12.71 5.49 -17.59
CA VAL A 583 13.57 4.60 -18.38
C VAL A 583 14.05 3.47 -17.47
N LEU A 584 13.90 2.22 -17.92
CA LEU A 584 14.48 1.03 -17.30
C LEU A 584 15.50 0.42 -18.23
N ARG A 585 16.74 0.26 -17.79
CA ARG A 585 17.88 -0.18 -18.58
C ARG A 585 18.63 -1.30 -17.88
N CYS A 586 19.21 -2.22 -18.62
CA CYS A 586 20.09 -3.24 -18.07
C CYS A 586 21.22 -2.58 -17.24
N GLY A 587 21.42 -3.06 -16.02
CA GLY A 587 22.35 -2.50 -15.03
C GLY A 587 21.73 -1.48 -14.07
N ASP A 588 20.45 -1.07 -14.24
CA ASP A 588 19.81 -0.14 -13.32
C ASP A 588 19.49 -0.80 -11.97
N LYS A 589 19.68 -0.01 -10.90
CA LYS A 589 19.17 -0.32 -9.57
C LYS A 589 17.71 0.04 -9.48
N VAL A 590 16.87 -0.91 -9.12
CA VAL A 590 15.41 -0.76 -9.02
C VAL A 590 14.89 -1.23 -7.67
N MET A 591 13.67 -0.78 -7.33
CA MET A 591 12.93 -1.17 -6.13
C MET A 591 11.51 -1.56 -6.50
N GLN A 592 11.03 -2.67 -5.96
CA GLN A 592 9.62 -3.04 -5.94
C GLN A 592 8.83 -2.06 -5.06
N ILE A 593 7.73 -1.50 -5.56
CA ILE A 593 6.97 -0.45 -4.85
C ILE A 593 5.58 -0.90 -4.39
N LYS A 594 5.22 -2.12 -4.69
CA LYS A 594 4.00 -2.80 -4.24
C LYS A 594 4.37 -4.22 -3.78
N ASN A 595 3.51 -4.83 -2.95
CA ASN A 595 3.59 -6.27 -2.76
C ASN A 595 2.93 -6.95 -3.96
N ASP A 596 3.65 -7.85 -4.62
CA ASP A 596 3.13 -8.80 -5.61
C ASP A 596 3.42 -10.20 -5.07
N TYR A 597 2.39 -10.89 -4.62
CA TYR A 597 2.51 -12.20 -3.97
C TYR A 597 2.53 -13.35 -4.98
N ASP A 598 2.17 -13.08 -6.23
CA ASP A 598 1.98 -14.07 -7.28
C ASP A 598 3.13 -14.11 -8.28
N ILE A 599 3.98 -13.07 -8.33
CA ILE A 599 5.11 -13.01 -9.24
C ILE A 599 6.09 -14.15 -8.96
N PRO A 600 6.36 -15.04 -9.94
CA PRO A 600 7.29 -16.14 -9.76
C PRO A 600 8.74 -15.66 -9.73
N TYR A 601 9.57 -16.34 -8.97
CA TYR A 601 11.02 -16.17 -9.01
C TYR A 601 11.75 -17.50 -9.10
N GLU A 602 12.90 -17.45 -9.74
CA GLU A 602 13.89 -18.54 -9.80
C GLU A 602 15.01 -18.30 -8.78
N ARG A 603 15.61 -19.39 -8.29
CA ARG A 603 16.81 -19.39 -7.46
C ARG A 603 17.82 -20.33 -8.03
N ASP A 604 19.10 -19.94 -8.06
CA ASP A 604 20.18 -20.82 -8.47
C ASP A 604 20.33 -21.97 -7.46
N GLY A 605 20.05 -23.20 -7.92
CA GLY A 605 20.23 -24.42 -7.11
C GLY A 605 19.21 -24.68 -5.99
N ALA A 606 18.10 -23.93 -5.95
CA ALA A 606 17.02 -24.08 -4.98
C ALA A 606 15.64 -24.09 -5.65
N GLU A 607 14.60 -24.46 -4.89
CA GLU A 607 13.22 -24.44 -5.41
C GLU A 607 12.80 -23.01 -5.79
N ALA A 608 12.08 -22.92 -6.92
CA ALA A 608 11.39 -21.71 -7.34
C ALA A 608 10.29 -21.33 -6.33
N GLY A 609 9.92 -20.07 -6.28
CA GLY A 609 8.88 -19.60 -5.39
C GLY A 609 8.10 -18.44 -5.99
N VAL A 610 7.24 -17.83 -5.20
CA VAL A 610 6.44 -16.67 -5.58
C VAL A 610 6.59 -15.55 -4.56
N GLY A 611 6.42 -14.32 -5.03
CA GLY A 611 6.28 -13.11 -4.23
C GLY A 611 7.48 -12.16 -4.26
N ALA A 612 7.21 -10.89 -4.60
CA ALA A 612 8.09 -9.74 -4.48
C ALA A 612 7.45 -8.71 -3.54
N TYR A 613 8.24 -8.11 -2.66
CA TYR A 613 7.71 -7.28 -1.58
C TYR A 613 8.09 -5.81 -1.74
N ASN A 614 7.20 -4.93 -1.32
CA ASN A 614 7.45 -3.50 -1.30
C ASN A 614 8.75 -3.19 -0.51
N GLY A 615 9.66 -2.50 -1.18
CA GLY A 615 10.98 -2.18 -0.65
C GLY A 615 12.09 -3.12 -1.14
N ASP A 616 11.80 -4.28 -1.73
CA ASP A 616 12.82 -5.16 -2.30
C ASP A 616 13.59 -4.43 -3.40
N MET A 617 14.93 -4.47 -3.33
CA MET A 617 15.80 -3.82 -4.31
C MET A 617 16.58 -4.86 -5.10
N GLY A 618 16.78 -4.55 -6.36
CA GLY A 618 17.56 -5.40 -7.25
C GLY A 618 18.24 -4.63 -8.37
N ILE A 619 18.92 -5.38 -9.22
CA ILE A 619 19.57 -4.86 -10.42
C ILE A 619 18.93 -5.52 -11.63
N ILE A 620 18.62 -4.72 -12.64
CA ILE A 620 18.13 -5.21 -13.92
C ILE A 620 19.26 -5.95 -14.62
N THR A 621 19.08 -7.24 -14.86
CA THR A 621 20.08 -8.09 -15.52
C THR A 621 19.80 -8.29 -17.00
N ALA A 622 18.56 -8.19 -17.43
CA ALA A 622 18.17 -8.24 -18.83
C ALA A 622 16.92 -7.38 -19.08
N VAL A 623 16.83 -6.87 -20.30
CA VAL A 623 15.68 -6.11 -20.81
C VAL A 623 15.34 -6.65 -22.18
N ASP A 624 14.11 -7.03 -22.39
CA ASP A 624 13.57 -7.39 -23.69
C ASP A 624 12.57 -6.31 -24.16
N PRO A 625 12.96 -5.44 -25.10
CA PRO A 625 12.11 -4.38 -25.60
C PRO A 625 10.91 -4.89 -26.43
N GLU A 626 11.01 -6.07 -27.07
CA GLU A 626 9.95 -6.63 -27.92
C GLU A 626 8.80 -7.15 -27.08
N SER A 627 9.07 -8.00 -26.10
CA SER A 627 8.07 -8.49 -25.14
C SER A 627 7.76 -7.50 -24.02
N ARG A 628 8.48 -6.36 -23.94
CA ARG A 628 8.41 -5.39 -22.86
C ARG A 628 8.62 -6.02 -21.48
N ALA A 629 9.56 -6.95 -21.39
CA ALA A 629 9.87 -7.65 -20.17
C ALA A 629 11.23 -7.21 -19.60
N VAL A 630 11.33 -7.22 -18.27
CA VAL A 630 12.54 -6.85 -17.51
C VAL A 630 12.87 -7.97 -16.52
N THR A 631 14.12 -8.46 -16.57
CA THR A 631 14.62 -9.41 -15.58
C THR A 631 15.37 -8.67 -14.49
N VAL A 632 15.00 -8.89 -13.24
CA VAL A 632 15.60 -8.26 -12.07
C VAL A 632 16.18 -9.30 -11.14
N GLN A 633 17.45 -9.15 -10.77
CA GLN A 633 18.10 -9.94 -9.72
C GLN A 633 17.94 -9.20 -8.38
N MET A 634 17.17 -9.77 -7.47
CA MET A 634 17.00 -9.29 -6.10
C MET A 634 17.59 -10.33 -5.14
N ASP A 635 18.75 -10.04 -4.56
CA ASP A 635 19.52 -10.99 -3.76
C ASP A 635 19.80 -12.31 -4.52
N ASP A 636 19.29 -13.44 -4.01
CA ASP A 636 19.38 -14.79 -4.61
C ASP A 636 18.20 -15.15 -5.54
N ARG A 637 17.27 -14.18 -5.77
CA ARG A 637 16.04 -14.40 -6.53
C ARG A 637 16.07 -13.64 -7.84
N LYS A 638 15.65 -14.30 -8.89
CA LYS A 638 15.54 -13.75 -10.24
C LYS A 638 14.08 -13.66 -10.65
N TYR A 639 13.61 -12.45 -10.90
CA TYR A 639 12.22 -12.14 -11.28
C TYR A 639 12.13 -11.70 -12.73
N ILE A 640 11.05 -12.07 -13.41
CA ILE A 640 10.72 -11.56 -14.74
C ILE A 640 9.44 -10.73 -14.64
N TYR A 641 9.55 -9.44 -14.89
CA TYR A 641 8.44 -8.49 -14.90
C TYR A 641 7.92 -8.31 -16.31
N GLY A 642 6.68 -8.67 -16.58
CA GLY A 642 5.99 -8.38 -17.83
C GLY A 642 5.53 -6.92 -17.92
N ALA A 643 5.00 -6.54 -19.09
CA ALA A 643 4.56 -5.18 -19.39
C ALA A 643 3.66 -4.55 -18.31
N ASP A 644 2.71 -5.31 -17.77
CA ASP A 644 1.75 -4.84 -16.78
C ASP A 644 2.39 -4.63 -15.41
N GLN A 645 3.44 -5.39 -15.08
CA GLN A 645 4.14 -5.35 -13.80
C GLN A 645 5.26 -4.29 -13.76
N LEU A 646 5.68 -3.72 -14.90
CA LEU A 646 6.71 -2.68 -14.93
C LEU A 646 6.33 -1.43 -14.12
N ALA A 647 5.04 -1.18 -13.93
CA ALA A 647 4.55 -0.09 -13.06
C ALA A 647 4.97 -0.26 -11.59
N GLU A 648 5.29 -1.47 -11.17
CA GLU A 648 5.69 -1.83 -9.81
C GLU A 648 7.17 -1.63 -9.52
N LEU A 649 7.97 -1.32 -10.55
CA LEU A 649 9.40 -1.04 -10.41
C LEU A 649 9.67 0.46 -10.49
N GLU A 650 10.47 0.99 -9.55
CA GLU A 650 11.02 2.35 -9.61
C GLU A 650 12.56 2.31 -9.57
N PRO A 651 13.27 3.24 -10.26
CA PRO A 651 14.71 3.42 -10.06
C PRO A 651 15.02 3.69 -8.59
N ALA A 652 16.09 3.11 -8.06
CA ALA A 652 16.38 3.08 -6.63
C ALA A 652 17.80 3.55 -6.25
N TYR A 653 18.49 4.32 -7.08
CA TYR A 653 19.73 5.00 -6.70
C TYR A 653 19.48 6.01 -5.57
N ALA A 654 18.31 6.66 -5.59
CA ALA A 654 17.79 7.53 -4.55
C ALA A 654 16.37 7.12 -4.20
N VAL A 655 16.09 6.92 -2.91
CA VAL A 655 14.75 6.58 -2.40
C VAL A 655 14.33 7.56 -1.31
N THR A 656 13.04 7.63 -0.97
CA THR A 656 12.64 8.44 0.18
C THR A 656 13.00 7.75 1.49
N VAL A 657 13.23 8.52 2.55
CA VAL A 657 13.51 7.99 3.90
C VAL A 657 12.40 7.02 4.35
N HIS A 658 11.13 7.31 4.03
CA HIS A 658 10.01 6.40 4.32
C HIS A 658 10.17 5.02 3.65
N LYS A 659 10.62 4.99 2.39
CA LYS A 659 10.84 3.73 1.66
C LYS A 659 12.09 2.96 2.12
N SER A 660 12.96 3.57 2.92
CA SER A 660 14.16 2.93 3.47
C SER A 660 13.92 2.29 4.84
N GLN A 661 12.72 2.43 5.43
CA GLN A 661 12.40 1.81 6.70
C GLN A 661 12.59 0.28 6.64
N GLY A 662 13.08 -0.32 7.72
CA GLY A 662 13.45 -1.74 7.76
C GLY A 662 14.71 -2.12 6.96
N SER A 663 15.38 -1.15 6.31
CA SER A 663 16.63 -1.36 5.55
C SER A 663 17.81 -0.66 6.20
N GLU A 664 19.02 -1.16 5.95
CA GLU A 664 20.28 -0.49 6.31
C GLU A 664 21.26 -0.58 5.15
N PHE A 665 22.14 0.41 5.04
CA PHE A 665 23.09 0.52 3.94
C PHE A 665 24.50 0.78 4.47
N PRO A 666 25.56 0.28 3.80
CA PRO A 666 26.92 0.57 4.19
C PRO A 666 27.22 2.08 4.23
N ALA A 667 26.80 2.83 3.20
CA ALA A 667 26.94 4.28 3.15
C ALA A 667 25.60 4.95 2.79
N VAL A 668 25.24 5.99 3.55
CA VAL A 668 24.03 6.79 3.34
C VAL A 668 24.43 8.23 3.05
N ILE A 669 23.81 8.81 2.03
CA ILE A 669 23.85 10.25 1.76
C ILE A 669 22.43 10.79 1.89
N MET A 670 22.22 11.75 2.78
CA MET A 670 20.92 12.37 2.99
C MET A 670 20.96 13.86 2.64
N PRO A 671 20.21 14.32 1.61
CA PRO A 671 20.05 15.74 1.37
C PRO A 671 19.21 16.38 2.49
N VAL A 672 19.78 17.41 3.12
CA VAL A 672 19.10 18.26 4.13
C VAL A 672 19.07 19.71 3.64
N ALA A 673 18.86 19.88 2.34
CA ALA A 673 18.67 21.15 1.65
C ALA A 673 17.28 21.16 1.00
N ASP A 674 16.64 22.32 1.00
CA ASP A 674 15.35 22.57 0.33
C ASP A 674 14.23 21.57 0.77
N VAL A 675 14.28 21.13 2.03
CA VAL A 675 13.28 20.23 2.61
C VAL A 675 11.98 20.98 2.84
N PRO A 676 10.84 20.54 2.26
CA PRO A 676 9.55 21.16 2.53
C PRO A 676 9.23 21.20 4.03
N ALA A 677 8.67 22.29 4.52
CA ALA A 677 8.40 22.50 5.95
C ALA A 677 7.61 21.35 6.59
N ARG A 678 6.70 20.72 5.84
CA ARG A 678 5.91 19.56 6.29
C ARG A 678 6.74 18.28 6.51
N LEU A 679 7.93 18.19 5.89
CA LEU A 679 8.86 17.05 5.99
C LEU A 679 10.09 17.39 6.83
N CYS A 680 10.18 18.64 7.34
CA CYS A 680 11.29 19.12 8.13
C CYS A 680 11.03 18.81 9.61
N TYR A 681 11.26 17.55 10.04
CA TYR A 681 11.02 17.10 11.42
C TYR A 681 12.01 16.04 11.89
N ARG A 682 12.16 15.95 13.22
CA ARG A 682 13.20 15.20 13.95
C ARG A 682 13.26 13.73 13.55
N ASN A 683 12.14 13.01 13.57
CA ASN A 683 12.13 11.57 13.31
C ASN A 683 12.50 11.23 11.86
N LEU A 684 12.27 12.13 10.89
CA LEU A 684 12.71 11.91 9.53
C LEU A 684 14.25 11.95 9.44
N LEU A 685 14.87 12.94 10.09
CA LEU A 685 16.33 13.05 10.16
C LEU A 685 16.92 11.84 10.90
N TYR A 686 16.39 11.53 12.07
CA TYR A 686 16.79 10.38 12.87
C TYR A 686 16.71 9.07 12.10
N THR A 687 15.57 8.79 11.47
CA THR A 687 15.38 7.57 10.68
C THR A 687 16.39 7.50 9.52
N GLY A 688 16.64 8.62 8.82
CA GLY A 688 17.62 8.66 7.74
C GLY A 688 19.04 8.36 8.22
N VAL A 689 19.46 8.96 9.32
CA VAL A 689 20.79 8.76 9.93
C VAL A 689 20.98 7.31 10.39
N THR A 690 19.96 6.74 11.03
CA THR A 690 20.01 5.36 11.57
C THR A 690 19.98 4.27 10.49
N ARG A 691 19.80 4.62 9.21
CA ARG A 691 19.93 3.65 8.09
C ARG A 691 21.39 3.42 7.67
N ALA A 692 22.34 4.23 8.15
CA ALA A 692 23.74 4.08 7.84
C ALA A 692 24.43 3.10 8.78
N ARG A 693 25.21 2.15 8.20
CA ARG A 693 26.02 1.17 8.97
C ARG A 693 27.45 1.62 9.20
N ARG A 694 28.10 2.25 8.18
CA ARG A 694 29.53 2.57 8.20
C ARG A 694 29.82 4.02 7.87
N LEU A 695 28.94 4.68 7.11
CA LEU A 695 29.16 6.07 6.70
C LEU A 695 27.83 6.79 6.53
N CYS A 696 27.69 7.95 7.15
CA CYS A 696 26.56 8.85 6.97
C CYS A 696 27.04 10.23 6.54
N ILE A 697 26.50 10.77 5.45
CA ILE A 697 26.76 12.11 4.98
C ILE A 697 25.47 12.90 4.89
N LEU A 698 25.37 13.97 5.64
CA LEU A 698 24.30 14.97 5.49
C LEU A 698 24.78 16.05 4.52
N ALA A 699 24.07 16.23 3.41
CA ALA A 699 24.39 17.24 2.40
C ALA A 699 23.32 18.33 2.41
N GLY A 700 23.64 19.54 2.89
CA GLY A 700 22.62 20.60 3.02
C GLY A 700 23.06 21.78 3.86
N THR A 701 22.12 22.35 4.62
CA THR A 701 22.39 23.53 5.45
C THR A 701 22.17 23.27 6.93
N ARG A 702 23.02 23.86 7.76
CA ARG A 702 22.87 23.82 9.23
C ARG A 702 21.49 24.37 9.68
N ARG A 703 20.96 25.35 8.95
CA ARG A 703 19.62 25.91 9.24
C ARG A 703 18.53 24.85 9.07
N THR A 704 18.57 24.08 7.98
CA THR A 704 17.57 23.01 7.76
C THR A 704 17.74 21.88 8.76
N GLU A 705 18.99 21.49 9.04
CA GLU A 705 19.32 20.50 10.06
C GLU A 705 18.75 20.89 11.43
N GLN A 706 19.01 22.15 11.89
CA GLN A 706 18.46 22.68 13.13
C GLN A 706 16.93 22.66 13.13
N ALA A 707 16.30 23.11 12.03
CA ALA A 707 14.85 23.11 11.91
C ALA A 707 14.26 21.69 12.00
N MET A 708 14.95 20.68 11.49
CA MET A 708 14.55 19.28 11.62
C MET A 708 14.72 18.79 13.06
N VAL A 709 15.80 19.11 13.73
CA VAL A 709 16.07 18.72 15.13
C VAL A 709 15.06 19.35 16.09
N ASP A 710 14.70 20.61 15.87
CA ASP A 710 13.78 21.34 16.74
C ASP A 710 12.31 20.95 16.56
N ASN A 711 11.95 20.43 15.38
CA ASN A 711 10.55 20.14 15.06
C ASN A 711 10.13 18.72 15.49
N VAL A 712 9.41 18.64 16.60
CA VAL A 712 8.79 17.41 17.13
C VAL A 712 7.30 17.29 16.78
N ARG A 713 6.71 18.30 16.15
CA ARG A 713 5.23 18.42 16.00
C ARG A 713 4.58 17.37 15.10
N GLN A 714 5.31 16.76 14.18
CA GLN A 714 4.73 15.77 13.28
C GLN A 714 4.54 14.38 13.88
N ASN A 715 5.04 14.15 15.09
CA ASN A 715 4.75 12.91 15.82
C ASN A 715 3.36 12.90 16.47
N MET A 716 2.67 14.05 16.48
CA MET A 716 1.35 14.17 17.10
C MET A 716 0.25 13.69 16.14
N ARG A 717 0.10 12.39 16.05
CA ARG A 717 -1.09 11.79 15.45
C ARG A 717 -2.24 11.83 16.44
N TYR A 718 -3.44 12.14 15.96
CA TYR A 718 -4.63 11.98 16.77
C TYR A 718 -4.98 10.50 16.83
N SER A 719 -4.98 9.93 18.03
CA SER A 719 -5.30 8.55 18.35
C SER A 719 -5.87 8.50 19.78
N GLY A 720 -6.83 7.62 20.00
CA GLY A 720 -7.41 7.37 21.32
C GLY A 720 -6.84 6.14 22.01
N LEU A 721 -5.97 5.39 21.33
CA LEU A 721 -5.49 4.09 21.81
C LEU A 721 -4.88 4.16 23.22
N ARG A 722 -4.09 5.19 23.54
CA ARG A 722 -3.51 5.35 24.89
C ARG A 722 -4.56 5.50 25.99
N TYR A 723 -5.68 6.16 25.70
CA TYR A 723 -6.75 6.35 26.67
C TYR A 723 -7.53 5.04 26.85
N LEU A 724 -7.84 4.36 25.74
CA LEU A 724 -8.51 3.06 25.77
C LEU A 724 -7.67 2.00 26.48
N LEU A 725 -6.35 1.98 26.30
CA LEU A 725 -5.43 1.09 27.03
C LEU A 725 -5.44 1.35 28.53
N ARG A 726 -5.40 2.60 28.96
CA ARG A 726 -5.48 2.95 30.38
C ARG A 726 -6.79 2.48 30.99
N GLU A 727 -7.90 2.63 30.26
CA GLU A 727 -9.20 2.14 30.70
C GLU A 727 -9.26 0.61 30.80
N ALA A 728 -8.64 -0.10 29.84
CA ALA A 728 -8.66 -1.55 29.76
C ALA A 728 -7.82 -2.24 30.87
N VAL A 729 -6.71 -1.61 31.29
CA VAL A 729 -5.80 -2.18 32.29
C VAL A 729 -6.19 -1.75 33.72
N THR A 730 -6.94 -0.64 33.90
CA THR A 730 -7.35 -0.18 35.24
C THR A 730 -8.36 -1.15 35.83
N PRO A 731 -8.14 -1.69 37.07
CA PRO A 731 -9.07 -2.61 37.69
C PRO A 731 -10.47 -2.00 37.86
N THR A 732 -11.48 -2.81 37.62
CA THR A 732 -12.93 -2.42 37.64
C THR A 732 -13.44 -1.95 39.00
N GLU A 733 -12.65 -2.00 40.07
CA GLU A 733 -13.03 -1.57 41.44
C GLU A 733 -13.23 -0.07 41.62
N LYS A 734 -12.80 0.78 40.66
CA LYS A 734 -13.05 2.24 40.71
C LYS A 734 -14.32 2.68 39.92
N ARG A 735 -15.11 1.74 39.36
CA ARG A 735 -16.36 2.04 38.63
C ARG A 735 -17.63 1.86 39.45
N ARG A 736 -17.55 1.77 40.80
CA ARG A 736 -18.72 1.79 41.69
C ARG A 736 -18.80 3.06 42.51
#